data_9ead69e916a0babe1055c88b69948cd1
#
_entry.id   9ead69e916a0babe1055c88b69948cd1
#
_cell.length_a   1.000
_cell.length_b   1.000
_cell.length_c   1.000
_cell.angle_alpha   90.00
_cell.angle_beta   90.00
_cell.angle_gamma   90.00
#
_symmetry.space_group_name_H-M   'P 1'
#
loop_
_entity.id
_entity.type
_entity.pdbx_description
1 polymer ?
#
loop_
_entity_poly.entity_id
_entity_poly.type
_entity_poly.pdbx_seq_one_letter_code
_entity_poly.pdbx_strand_id
1 'polypeptide(L)'
;MVRLYAFEQGVLAFLGKGLTVKRWIAIATVALSLSITCSFSRPAFAKDEPKWIEVHSTHFSVLTDGGEKRGREVALRMEQMRAIFGQLLLKEKLKMPVPITVIALKSDKQYASVAPAKQTMAAGFYVPGPDRIYIVLNLFEADPYQAVAHPLAHYLLNYNYPPAQGWFDEGLAEYFGSIHIGKQVEIGGDPELLPEWHENIFDDMDPMQRDPKVPQSLTQLVSSPVWQSMEDLFTMKHDGSGAREGTHHTLYYAQSWMVVHYLVNKNRMPEAGTYFDLVLNRKVPVEKAIIEAFDMTPAQMEEAVKTYFKSLSALGVALDQAKKPVETPIDIPQPDHFALPFDAGDLGMAADPVKDEDARAVIDDVKARIPEHRDQALQELQQLTGDPKDNEAAHRGLAREYLRQKKFDLAADELDKAAELNPRDPWIWYYRSVMKYQKAQATRQDMQGLANMMQDLRAVTDWYPELADAYNMLGMARVEGGGINSALEAQRQAIALAPRNVEYQFNLGQIYVAGKKWDLARELFTRLKAGPDKAAAAAAKQQLEDLDTLQKYGVRPQRTGENEAPAGAASTPSAGAASAAAASQNDEDEDEDTAPKPAVPKPGTIEPMQFLKGKIVGSDCSKAPAATVTILSGMTTYKLHTSDYKSLLVIGDEQFSCEWKDRRVSVNYRAVGKNEGELVSIETH
;
A
#
# COMPACT_ATOMS: atom_id res chain seq x y z
N MET A 1 59.71 -0.83 -2.29
CA MET A 1 61.01 -0.61 -1.67
C MET A 1 62.11 -0.13 -2.61
N VAL A 2 62.15 -0.51 -3.88
CA VAL A 2 63.21 -0.14 -4.83
C VAL A 2 63.13 1.30 -5.35
N ARG A 3 62.00 2.00 -5.29
CA ARG A 3 61.86 3.40 -5.73
C ARG A 3 62.16 4.46 -4.67
N LEU A 4 62.22 4.12 -3.39
CA LEU A 4 62.63 5.03 -2.34
C LEU A 4 64.18 5.15 -2.21
N TYR A 5 64.91 4.11 -2.56
CA TYR A 5 66.41 4.09 -2.47
C TYR A 5 67.08 4.97 -3.54
N ALA A 6 66.40 5.17 -4.68
CA ALA A 6 66.94 6.03 -5.75
C ALA A 6 66.81 7.55 -5.47
N PHE A 7 65.95 7.94 -4.56
CA PHE A 7 65.70 9.34 -4.21
C PHE A 7 66.71 9.85 -3.15
N GLU A 8 67.14 9.00 -2.23
CA GLU A 8 68.13 9.35 -1.22
C GLU A 8 69.55 9.52 -1.77
N GLN A 9 69.91 8.72 -2.77
CA GLN A 9 71.24 8.83 -3.39
C GLN A 9 71.43 10.08 -4.28
N GLY A 10 70.33 10.59 -4.87
CA GLY A 10 70.35 11.82 -5.67
C GLY A 10 70.45 13.11 -4.87
N VAL A 11 69.98 13.14 -3.61
CA VAL A 11 70.01 14.32 -2.74
C VAL A 11 71.36 14.51 -2.07
N LEU A 12 72.08 13.44 -1.77
CA LEU A 12 73.44 13.46 -1.18
C LEU A 12 74.54 13.91 -2.16
N ALA A 13 74.34 13.73 -3.46
CA ALA A 13 75.31 14.16 -4.48
C ALA A 13 75.26 15.69 -4.79
N PHE A 14 74.19 16.38 -4.37
CA PHE A 14 74.00 17.84 -4.63
C PHE A 14 74.49 18.72 -3.51
N LEU A 15 74.82 18.18 -2.33
CA LEU A 15 75.22 18.93 -1.13
C LEU A 15 76.75 19.21 -0.99
N GLY A 16 77.55 18.83 -2.00
CA GLY A 16 79.00 18.85 -1.95
C GLY A 16 79.72 20.12 -2.49
N LYS A 17 79.03 21.18 -2.91
CA LYS A 17 79.71 22.38 -3.43
C LYS A 17 79.07 23.65 -2.86
N GLY A 18 79.72 24.17 -1.83
CA GLY A 18 79.95 25.60 -1.50
C GLY A 18 78.73 26.53 -1.51
N LEU A 19 77.77 26.35 -0.66
CA LEU A 19 76.71 27.34 -0.40
C LEU A 19 77.08 28.15 0.83
N THR A 20 77.19 29.47 0.69
CA THR A 20 77.47 30.44 1.82
C THR A 20 76.25 30.45 2.79
N VAL A 21 76.55 30.73 4.07
CA VAL A 21 75.59 30.79 5.18
C VAL A 21 74.33 31.63 4.85
N LYS A 22 74.46 32.70 4.06
CA LYS A 22 73.35 33.55 3.62
C LYS A 22 72.32 32.80 2.69
N ARG A 23 72.77 31.84 1.93
CA ARG A 23 71.88 31.00 1.08
C ARG A 23 71.12 29.93 1.89
N TRP A 24 71.72 29.48 2.99
CA TRP A 24 71.06 28.54 3.90
C TRP A 24 69.90 29.19 4.66
N ILE A 25 70.05 30.49 5.07
CA ILE A 25 68.97 31.21 5.70
C ILE A 25 67.83 31.49 4.74
N ALA A 26 68.11 31.75 3.46
CA ALA A 26 67.08 31.95 2.44
C ALA A 26 66.33 30.67 2.13
N ILE A 27 67.02 29.54 2.12
CA ILE A 27 66.34 28.19 1.88
C ILE A 27 65.55 27.78 3.11
N ALA A 28 66.05 28.05 4.32
CA ALA A 28 65.35 27.78 5.56
C ALA A 28 64.09 28.65 5.73
N THR A 29 64.15 29.93 5.30
CA THR A 29 62.95 30.82 5.33
C THR A 29 61.93 30.47 4.28
N VAL A 30 62.31 30.01 3.10
CA VAL A 30 61.37 29.51 2.05
C VAL A 30 60.77 28.19 2.48
N ALA A 31 61.55 27.28 3.07
CA ALA A 31 61.02 26.01 3.58
C ALA A 31 60.06 26.22 4.79
N LEU A 32 60.35 27.20 5.66
CA LEU A 32 59.51 27.55 6.80
C LEU A 32 58.24 28.29 6.36
N SER A 33 58.30 29.14 5.34
CA SER A 33 57.13 29.79 4.76
C SER A 33 56.25 28.81 3.98
N LEU A 34 56.79 27.81 3.29
CA LEU A 34 56.01 26.72 2.67
C LEU A 34 55.35 25.81 3.72
N SER A 35 56.03 25.56 4.84
CA SER A 35 55.45 24.74 5.94
C SER A 35 54.32 25.47 6.67
N ILE A 36 54.40 26.78 6.79
CA ILE A 36 53.36 27.60 7.44
C ILE A 36 52.15 27.79 6.51
N THR A 37 52.33 27.85 5.18
CA THR A 37 51.21 27.91 4.24
C THR A 37 50.50 26.55 4.10
N CYS A 38 51.19 25.42 4.29
CA CYS A 38 50.52 24.11 4.35
C CYS A 38 49.74 23.86 5.66
N SER A 39 50.11 24.55 6.76
CA SER A 39 49.43 24.35 8.06
C SER A 39 48.13 25.15 8.20
N PHE A 40 47.80 26.04 7.26
CA PHE A 40 46.54 26.78 7.23
C PHE A 40 45.55 26.31 6.17
N SER A 41 45.85 25.23 5.46
CA SER A 41 44.79 24.47 4.81
C SER A 41 43.95 23.83 5.91
N ARG A 42 42.97 24.57 6.43
CA ARG A 42 41.85 23.94 7.13
C ARG A 42 41.40 22.81 6.22
N PRO A 43 41.34 21.55 6.68
CA PRO A 43 40.58 20.56 5.94
C PRO A 43 39.23 21.22 5.80
N ALA A 44 38.79 21.47 4.56
CA ALA A 44 37.38 21.61 4.31
C ALA A 44 36.81 20.36 4.99
N PHE A 45 36.11 20.52 6.11
CA PHE A 45 35.25 19.45 6.61
C PHE A 45 34.36 19.15 5.43
N ALA A 46 34.68 18.10 4.74
CA ALA A 46 33.70 17.44 3.89
C ALA A 46 32.53 17.28 4.84
N LYS A 47 31.47 18.02 4.59
CA LYS A 47 30.23 17.86 5.32
C LYS A 47 29.91 16.38 5.09
N ASP A 48 29.99 15.56 6.16
CA ASP A 48 29.70 14.15 6.03
C ASP A 48 28.35 14.06 5.34
N GLU A 49 28.31 13.47 4.15
CA GLU A 49 27.07 13.29 3.43
C GLU A 49 26.16 12.45 4.34
N PRO A 50 24.90 12.85 4.50
CA PRO A 50 23.98 12.10 5.34
C PRO A 50 23.92 10.65 4.83
N LYS A 51 24.00 9.70 5.74
CA LYS A 51 23.97 8.28 5.41
C LYS A 51 22.65 7.88 4.75
N TRP A 52 21.55 8.51 5.17
CA TRP A 52 20.19 8.28 4.67
C TRP A 52 19.58 9.55 4.13
N ILE A 53 18.87 9.42 3.03
CA ILE A 53 18.14 10.50 2.37
C ILE A 53 16.73 9.99 2.04
N GLU A 54 15.75 10.82 2.27
CA GLU A 54 14.38 10.60 1.79
C GLU A 54 14.09 11.56 0.64
N VAL A 55 13.71 10.99 -0.51
CA VAL A 55 13.33 11.74 -1.71
C VAL A 55 11.82 11.64 -1.89
N HIS A 56 11.15 12.77 -1.92
CA HIS A 56 9.72 12.86 -2.16
C HIS A 56 9.43 13.27 -3.59
N SER A 57 8.66 12.47 -4.31
CA SER A 57 7.99 12.83 -5.55
C SER A 57 6.49 13.06 -5.29
N THR A 58 5.69 13.22 -6.35
CA THR A 58 4.24 13.43 -6.20
C THR A 58 3.52 12.24 -5.56
N HIS A 59 3.95 11.00 -5.86
CA HIS A 59 3.24 9.79 -5.43
C HIS A 59 4.10 8.83 -4.61
N PHE A 60 5.41 9.04 -4.54
CA PHE A 60 6.33 8.13 -3.85
C PHE A 60 7.23 8.88 -2.88
N SER A 61 7.49 8.23 -1.73
CA SER A 61 8.56 8.59 -0.82
C SER A 61 9.65 7.52 -0.91
N VAL A 62 10.90 7.92 -1.17
CA VAL A 62 12.03 7.01 -1.39
C VAL A 62 13.08 7.21 -0.30
N LEU A 63 13.17 6.29 0.64
CA LEU A 63 14.21 6.23 1.65
C LEU A 63 15.41 5.43 1.12
N THR A 64 16.61 6.02 1.09
CA THR A 64 17.79 5.34 0.54
C THR A 64 19.09 5.68 1.26
N ASP A 65 20.00 4.73 1.33
CA ASP A 65 21.41 4.91 1.69
C ASP A 65 22.33 5.01 0.47
N GLY A 66 21.76 4.97 -0.74
CA GLY A 66 22.45 5.11 -2.02
C GLY A 66 22.80 6.53 -2.43
N GLY A 67 22.44 7.54 -1.60
CA GLY A 67 22.63 8.97 -1.86
C GLY A 67 21.54 9.60 -2.71
N GLU A 68 21.49 10.94 -2.71
CA GLU A 68 20.41 11.73 -3.33
C GLU A 68 20.20 11.41 -4.82
N LYS A 69 21.28 11.27 -5.58
CA LYS A 69 21.19 10.99 -7.03
C LYS A 69 20.45 9.68 -7.31
N ARG A 70 20.78 8.62 -6.57
CA ARG A 70 20.11 7.31 -6.70
C ARG A 70 18.66 7.39 -6.23
N GLY A 71 18.40 8.08 -5.11
CA GLY A 71 17.04 8.28 -4.61
C GLY A 71 16.13 8.99 -5.62
N ARG A 72 16.64 10.05 -6.28
CA ARG A 72 15.90 10.75 -7.35
C ARG A 72 15.69 9.88 -8.59
N GLU A 73 16.65 9.04 -8.94
CA GLU A 73 16.51 8.06 -10.03
C GLU A 73 15.40 7.05 -9.71
N VAL A 74 15.40 6.48 -8.50
CA VAL A 74 14.34 5.56 -8.06
C VAL A 74 12.96 6.23 -8.11
N ALA A 75 12.83 7.43 -7.55
CA ALA A 75 11.58 8.17 -7.57
C ALA A 75 11.09 8.43 -9.02
N LEU A 76 11.99 8.83 -9.91
CA LEU A 76 11.69 9.01 -11.33
C LEU A 76 11.18 7.73 -11.99
N ARG A 77 11.86 6.60 -11.78
CA ARG A 77 11.46 5.31 -12.37
C ARG A 77 10.08 4.87 -11.87
N MET A 78 9.81 5.00 -10.57
CA MET A 78 8.51 4.67 -10.00
C MET A 78 7.38 5.54 -10.57
N GLU A 79 7.60 6.85 -10.73
CA GLU A 79 6.64 7.75 -11.37
C GLU A 79 6.43 7.41 -12.86
N GLN A 80 7.49 7.07 -13.59
CA GLN A 80 7.42 6.64 -14.98
C GLN A 80 6.61 5.34 -15.11
N MET A 81 6.88 4.33 -14.27
CA MET A 81 6.11 3.09 -14.25
C MET A 81 4.62 3.35 -14.02
N ARG A 82 4.29 4.20 -13.04
CA ARG A 82 2.91 4.60 -12.78
C ARG A 82 2.25 5.26 -14.01
N ALA A 83 2.94 6.19 -14.66
CA ALA A 83 2.43 6.88 -15.83
C ALA A 83 2.21 5.94 -17.03
N ILE A 84 3.15 5.03 -17.28
CA ILE A 84 3.06 4.01 -18.34
C ILE A 84 1.86 3.10 -18.10
N PHE A 85 1.65 2.66 -16.85
CA PHE A 85 0.49 1.85 -16.50
C PHE A 85 -0.83 2.61 -16.78
N GLY A 86 -0.87 3.91 -16.50
CA GLY A 86 -2.01 4.76 -16.84
C GLY A 86 -2.27 4.82 -18.36
N GLN A 87 -1.22 4.90 -19.17
CA GLN A 87 -1.34 4.86 -20.63
C GLN A 87 -1.92 3.53 -21.13
N LEU A 88 -1.47 2.40 -20.55
CA LEU A 88 -2.01 1.07 -20.90
C LEU A 88 -3.51 0.95 -20.60
N LEU A 89 -3.99 1.56 -19.52
CA LEU A 89 -5.41 1.56 -19.15
C LEU A 89 -6.20 2.72 -19.78
N LEU A 90 -5.60 3.53 -20.65
CA LEU A 90 -6.19 4.74 -21.23
C LEU A 90 -6.75 5.67 -20.14
N LYS A 91 -6.01 5.81 -19.02
CA LYS A 91 -6.42 6.58 -17.86
C LYS A 91 -5.38 7.63 -17.48
N GLU A 92 -5.74 8.90 -17.63
CA GLU A 92 -4.83 10.03 -17.36
C GLU A 92 -4.51 10.19 -15.86
N LYS A 93 -5.49 9.91 -14.98
CA LYS A 93 -5.35 10.08 -13.54
C LYS A 93 -5.52 8.74 -12.83
N LEU A 94 -4.44 8.21 -12.33
CA LEU A 94 -4.45 7.03 -11.48
C LEU A 94 -4.57 7.43 -10.01
N LYS A 95 -5.45 6.75 -9.29
CA LYS A 95 -5.59 6.87 -7.84
C LYS A 95 -4.53 6.02 -7.15
N MET A 96 -3.99 6.54 -6.07
CA MET A 96 -3.07 5.83 -5.17
C MET A 96 -3.54 6.02 -3.72
N PRO A 97 -4.65 5.37 -3.33
CA PRO A 97 -5.29 5.61 -2.04
C PRO A 97 -4.46 5.17 -0.83
N VAL A 98 -3.49 4.30 -1.05
CA VAL A 98 -2.54 3.89 -0.02
C VAL A 98 -1.16 4.40 -0.41
N PRO A 99 -0.52 5.23 0.41
CA PRO A 99 0.81 5.75 0.11
C PRO A 99 1.85 4.63 -0.01
N ILE A 100 2.77 4.80 -0.97
CA ILE A 100 3.86 3.86 -1.20
C ILE A 100 5.17 4.48 -0.73
N THR A 101 5.84 3.80 0.19
CA THR A 101 7.21 4.12 0.60
C THR A 101 8.16 3.12 -0.05
N VAL A 102 9.14 3.64 -0.78
CA VAL A 102 10.18 2.82 -1.41
C VAL A 102 11.44 2.86 -0.55
N ILE A 103 11.93 1.72 -0.14
CA ILE A 103 13.21 1.58 0.57
C ILE A 103 14.24 1.04 -0.42
N ALA A 104 15.20 1.86 -0.80
CA ALA A 104 16.17 1.53 -1.83
C ALA A 104 17.57 1.35 -1.20
N LEU A 105 17.99 0.10 -1.04
CA LEU A 105 19.20 -0.30 -0.33
C LEU A 105 20.37 -0.52 -1.30
N LYS A 106 21.50 0.15 -1.06
CA LYS A 106 22.68 0.02 -1.93
C LYS A 106 23.45 -1.28 -1.76
N SER A 107 23.25 -1.97 -0.64
CA SER A 107 24.00 -3.17 -0.25
C SER A 107 23.13 -4.41 -0.33
N ASP A 108 23.57 -5.39 -1.11
CA ASP A 108 22.94 -6.71 -1.19
C ASP A 108 22.79 -7.39 0.18
N LYS A 109 23.83 -7.32 1.02
CA LYS A 109 23.76 -7.84 2.41
C LYS A 109 22.68 -7.18 3.25
N GLN A 110 22.50 -5.86 3.09
CA GLN A 110 21.49 -5.13 3.82
C GLN A 110 20.08 -5.46 3.30
N TYR A 111 19.95 -5.56 1.98
CA TYR A 111 18.70 -6.02 1.37
C TYR A 111 18.31 -7.42 1.86
N ALA A 112 19.22 -8.39 1.81
CA ALA A 112 18.99 -9.76 2.27
C ALA A 112 18.60 -9.84 3.76
N SER A 113 19.00 -8.86 4.59
CA SER A 113 18.60 -8.81 6.02
C SER A 113 17.18 -8.29 6.26
N VAL A 114 16.55 -7.74 5.24
CA VAL A 114 15.18 -7.20 5.29
C VAL A 114 14.22 -8.09 4.49
N ALA A 115 14.73 -8.69 3.40
CA ALA A 115 13.92 -9.48 2.48
C ALA A 115 13.36 -10.76 3.14
N PRO A 116 12.16 -11.20 2.76
CA PRO A 116 11.66 -12.53 3.09
C PRO A 116 12.66 -13.62 2.68
N ALA A 117 12.71 -14.73 3.41
CA ALA A 117 13.71 -15.79 3.20
C ALA A 117 13.74 -16.33 1.76
N LYS A 118 12.58 -16.39 1.10
CA LYS A 118 12.46 -16.83 -0.31
C LYS A 118 12.85 -15.75 -1.33
N GLN A 119 13.01 -14.49 -0.91
CA GLN A 119 13.26 -13.34 -1.80
C GLN A 119 14.60 -12.65 -1.53
N THR A 120 15.49 -13.28 -0.79
CA THR A 120 16.82 -12.72 -0.45
C THR A 120 17.72 -12.53 -1.67
N MET A 121 17.46 -13.27 -2.75
CA MET A 121 18.17 -13.17 -4.04
C MET A 121 17.40 -12.37 -5.09
N ALA A 122 16.19 -11.93 -4.80
CA ALA A 122 15.41 -11.09 -5.71
C ALA A 122 15.96 -9.66 -5.76
N ALA A 123 15.69 -8.96 -6.87
CA ALA A 123 16.08 -7.56 -7.02
C ALA A 123 15.17 -6.57 -6.26
N GLY A 124 14.03 -7.04 -5.78
CA GLY A 124 13.08 -6.25 -4.98
C GLY A 124 11.91 -7.08 -4.50
N PHE A 125 11.15 -6.53 -3.55
CA PHE A 125 9.90 -7.14 -3.07
C PHE A 125 8.90 -6.09 -2.60
N TYR A 126 7.66 -6.52 -2.47
CA TYR A 126 6.51 -5.70 -2.15
C TYR A 126 5.88 -6.16 -0.83
N VAL A 127 5.57 -5.23 0.07
CA VAL A 127 4.91 -5.50 1.35
C VAL A 127 3.60 -4.71 1.41
N PRO A 128 2.46 -5.38 1.23
CA PRO A 128 1.16 -4.73 1.28
C PRO A 128 0.76 -4.35 2.71
N GLY A 129 -0.07 -3.32 2.82
CA GLY A 129 -0.70 -2.92 4.07
C GLY A 129 -1.94 -2.06 3.81
N PRO A 130 -2.91 -2.02 4.75
CA PRO A 130 -4.09 -1.18 4.62
C PRO A 130 -3.78 0.31 4.82
N ASP A 131 -2.73 0.60 5.54
CA ASP A 131 -2.23 1.91 5.94
C ASP A 131 -1.21 2.46 4.95
N ARG A 132 -0.20 1.67 4.64
CA ARG A 132 0.85 2.00 3.68
C ARG A 132 1.41 0.74 3.04
N ILE A 133 2.02 0.95 1.90
CA ILE A 133 2.68 -0.08 1.13
C ILE A 133 4.16 0.20 1.13
N TYR A 134 4.97 -0.84 1.27
CA TYR A 134 6.40 -0.75 1.10
C TYR A 134 6.85 -1.52 -0.14
N ILE A 135 7.76 -0.91 -0.87
CA ILE A 135 8.55 -1.52 -1.92
C ILE A 135 10.00 -1.48 -1.46
N VAL A 136 10.68 -2.62 -1.42
CA VAL A 136 12.10 -2.68 -1.06
C VAL A 136 12.88 -3.08 -2.29
N LEU A 137 13.88 -2.25 -2.66
CA LEU A 137 14.69 -2.44 -3.86
C LEU A 137 16.16 -2.70 -3.49
N ASN A 138 16.76 -3.66 -4.15
CA ASN A 138 18.19 -3.95 -4.09
C ASN A 138 18.93 -3.15 -5.16
N LEU A 139 19.51 -2.01 -4.81
CA LEU A 139 20.26 -1.17 -5.75
C LEU A 139 21.62 -1.76 -6.16
N PHE A 140 22.01 -2.91 -5.61
CA PHE A 140 23.17 -3.66 -6.09
C PHE A 140 22.88 -4.33 -7.45
N GLU A 141 21.62 -4.68 -7.69
CA GLU A 141 21.16 -5.22 -8.96
C GLU A 141 21.09 -4.15 -10.06
N ALA A 142 21.26 -4.58 -11.30
CA ALA A 142 21.32 -3.66 -12.45
C ALA A 142 19.96 -3.00 -12.75
N ASP A 143 18.87 -3.76 -12.65
CA ASP A 143 17.49 -3.31 -12.85
C ASP A 143 16.56 -3.87 -11.75
N PRO A 144 16.46 -3.21 -10.59
CA PRO A 144 15.63 -3.71 -9.51
C PRO A 144 14.12 -3.43 -9.72
N TYR A 145 13.75 -2.66 -10.73
CA TYR A 145 12.37 -2.17 -10.90
C TYR A 145 11.45 -3.26 -11.43
N GLN A 146 11.99 -4.16 -12.28
CA GLN A 146 11.22 -5.25 -12.86
C GLN A 146 10.64 -6.18 -11.79
N ALA A 147 11.40 -6.49 -10.74
CA ALA A 147 10.97 -7.36 -9.64
C ALA A 147 9.72 -6.86 -8.89
N VAL A 148 9.41 -5.57 -8.99
CA VAL A 148 8.26 -4.97 -8.29
C VAL A 148 7.18 -4.46 -9.25
N ALA A 149 7.38 -4.62 -10.55
CA ALA A 149 6.44 -4.14 -11.56
C ALA A 149 5.12 -4.92 -11.53
N HIS A 150 5.16 -6.24 -11.47
CA HIS A 150 3.98 -7.10 -11.37
C HIS A 150 3.10 -6.78 -10.14
N PRO A 151 3.61 -6.78 -8.89
CA PRO A 151 2.79 -6.39 -7.74
C PRO A 151 2.33 -4.93 -7.77
N LEU A 152 3.10 -4.03 -8.37
CA LEU A 152 2.66 -2.64 -8.59
C LEU A 152 1.49 -2.57 -9.58
N ALA A 153 1.48 -3.41 -10.63
CA ALA A 153 0.34 -3.50 -11.54
C ALA A 153 -0.93 -3.93 -10.82
N HIS A 154 -0.89 -4.95 -9.98
CA HIS A 154 -2.04 -5.38 -9.16
C HIS A 154 -2.51 -4.26 -8.23
N TYR A 155 -1.58 -3.55 -7.57
CA TYR A 155 -1.93 -2.39 -6.76
C TYR A 155 -2.69 -1.35 -7.59
N LEU A 156 -2.16 -0.94 -8.73
CA LEU A 156 -2.79 0.07 -9.58
C LEU A 156 -4.13 -0.40 -10.16
N LEU A 157 -4.26 -1.69 -10.55
CA LEU A 157 -5.53 -2.28 -10.97
C LEU A 157 -6.58 -2.21 -9.87
N ASN A 158 -6.22 -2.61 -8.66
CA ASN A 158 -7.16 -2.71 -7.54
C ASN A 158 -7.87 -1.39 -7.22
N TYR A 159 -7.19 -0.27 -7.44
CA TYR A 159 -7.75 1.05 -7.14
C TYR A 159 -8.27 1.81 -8.37
N ASN A 160 -7.90 1.39 -9.57
CA ASN A 160 -8.16 2.16 -10.78
C ASN A 160 -9.05 1.45 -11.81
N TYR A 161 -9.23 0.16 -11.69
CA TYR A 161 -10.02 -0.61 -12.65
C TYR A 161 -11.16 -1.34 -11.92
N PRO A 162 -12.37 -1.44 -12.53
CA PRO A 162 -13.44 -2.21 -11.92
C PRO A 162 -13.05 -3.69 -11.78
N PRO A 163 -13.73 -4.48 -10.94
CA PRO A 163 -13.50 -5.90 -10.86
C PRO A 163 -13.49 -6.52 -12.27
N ALA A 164 -12.48 -7.32 -12.56
CA ALA A 164 -12.32 -8.06 -13.80
C ALA A 164 -12.24 -9.57 -13.51
N GLN A 165 -11.97 -10.36 -14.52
CA GLN A 165 -11.71 -11.78 -14.34
C GLN A 165 -10.19 -12.00 -14.15
N GLY A 166 -9.82 -13.08 -13.45
CA GLY A 166 -8.42 -13.34 -13.08
C GLY A 166 -7.45 -13.36 -14.27
N TRP A 167 -7.87 -13.93 -15.42
CA TRP A 167 -7.03 -13.97 -16.62
C TRP A 167 -6.57 -12.58 -17.09
N PHE A 168 -7.44 -11.57 -16.94
CA PHE A 168 -7.10 -10.22 -17.34
C PHE A 168 -6.17 -9.56 -16.32
N ASP A 169 -6.44 -9.75 -15.04
CA ASP A 169 -5.66 -9.15 -13.97
C ASP A 169 -4.23 -9.69 -13.97
N GLU A 170 -4.07 -11.01 -14.06
CA GLU A 170 -2.76 -11.66 -14.14
C GLU A 170 -2.07 -11.37 -15.48
N GLY A 171 -2.80 -11.50 -16.58
CA GLY A 171 -2.22 -11.23 -17.91
C GLY A 171 -1.72 -9.79 -18.08
N LEU A 172 -2.40 -8.78 -17.47
CA LEU A 172 -1.94 -7.41 -17.49
C LEU A 172 -0.78 -7.18 -16.52
N ALA A 173 -0.80 -7.82 -15.35
CA ALA A 173 0.29 -7.74 -14.40
C ALA A 173 1.57 -8.38 -14.98
N GLU A 174 1.47 -9.53 -15.65
CA GLU A 174 2.57 -10.18 -16.37
C GLU A 174 3.09 -9.33 -17.54
N TYR A 175 2.17 -8.75 -18.34
CA TYR A 175 2.56 -7.84 -19.43
C TYR A 175 3.33 -6.63 -18.89
N PHE A 176 2.85 -6.02 -17.81
CA PHE A 176 3.52 -4.90 -17.16
C PHE A 176 4.78 -5.32 -16.42
N GLY A 177 4.83 -6.53 -15.88
CA GLY A 177 5.98 -7.11 -15.19
C GLY A 177 7.25 -7.19 -16.06
N SER A 178 7.08 -7.30 -17.38
CA SER A 178 8.20 -7.32 -18.34
C SER A 178 8.83 -5.93 -18.61
N ILE A 179 8.38 -4.86 -17.90
CA ILE A 179 8.82 -3.50 -18.17
C ILE A 179 10.32 -3.28 -17.93
N HIS A 180 10.99 -2.67 -18.89
CA HIS A 180 12.34 -2.16 -18.78
C HIS A 180 12.38 -0.68 -19.17
N ILE A 181 12.97 0.16 -18.33
CA ILE A 181 13.00 1.62 -18.55
C ILE A 181 14.45 2.08 -18.75
N GLY A 182 14.85 2.15 -20.01
CA GLY A 182 16.15 2.65 -20.43
C GLY A 182 16.08 4.06 -21.04
N LYS A 183 16.56 4.20 -22.29
CA LYS A 183 16.39 5.41 -23.11
C LYS A 183 14.96 5.55 -23.62
N GLN A 184 14.25 4.47 -23.71
CA GLN A 184 12.84 4.32 -24.01
C GLN A 184 12.28 3.25 -23.09
N VAL A 185 10.98 3.08 -23.10
CA VAL A 185 10.31 2.00 -22.38
C VAL A 185 10.20 0.80 -23.29
N GLU A 186 10.59 -0.35 -22.79
CA GLU A 186 10.42 -1.65 -23.41
C GLU A 186 9.48 -2.47 -22.53
N ILE A 187 8.43 -3.07 -23.09
CA ILE A 187 7.42 -3.82 -22.36
C ILE A 187 6.78 -4.89 -23.25
N GLY A 188 6.24 -5.93 -22.67
CA GLY A 188 5.67 -7.04 -23.43
C GLY A 188 6.74 -7.99 -24.01
N GLY A 189 7.96 -7.94 -23.47
CA GLY A 189 9.00 -8.93 -23.74
C GLY A 189 8.66 -10.29 -23.17
N ASP A 190 9.58 -11.24 -23.33
CA ASP A 190 9.39 -12.61 -22.89
C ASP A 190 9.13 -12.72 -21.39
N PRO A 191 7.96 -13.24 -20.97
CA PRO A 191 7.68 -13.49 -19.57
C PRO A 191 8.56 -14.57 -18.95
N GLU A 192 9.21 -15.43 -19.74
CA GLU A 192 10.17 -16.42 -19.23
C GLU A 192 11.36 -15.78 -18.50
N LEU A 193 11.60 -14.49 -18.69
CA LEU A 193 12.60 -13.73 -17.94
C LEU A 193 12.11 -13.28 -16.56
N LEU A 194 10.83 -13.46 -16.24
CA LEU A 194 10.31 -13.12 -14.93
C LEU A 194 10.63 -14.23 -13.92
N PRO A 195 11.27 -13.89 -12.78
CA PRO A 195 11.64 -14.88 -11.77
C PRO A 195 10.47 -15.74 -11.28
N GLU A 196 9.27 -15.17 -11.19
CA GLU A 196 8.07 -15.85 -10.73
C GLU A 196 7.62 -16.99 -11.67
N TRP A 197 7.95 -16.90 -12.94
CA TRP A 197 7.63 -17.92 -13.94
C TRP A 197 8.49 -19.17 -13.77
N HIS A 198 9.73 -18.98 -13.37
CA HIS A 198 10.71 -20.06 -13.17
C HIS A 198 10.63 -20.69 -11.78
N GLU A 199 10.32 -19.92 -10.73
CA GLU A 199 10.33 -20.40 -9.34
C GLU A 199 9.21 -21.42 -9.04
N ASN A 200 8.05 -21.29 -9.66
CA ASN A 200 6.88 -22.12 -9.27
C ASN A 200 6.79 -23.48 -9.95
N ILE A 201 7.53 -23.74 -11.05
CA ILE A 201 7.43 -25.02 -11.76
C ILE A 201 8.66 -25.91 -11.59
N PHE A 202 9.85 -25.32 -11.44
CA PHE A 202 11.08 -26.04 -11.64
C PHE A 202 11.95 -26.21 -10.40
N ASP A 203 11.77 -25.42 -9.35
CA ASP A 203 12.60 -25.50 -8.15
C ASP A 203 12.28 -26.70 -7.24
N ASP A 204 11.06 -27.20 -7.26
CA ASP A 204 10.66 -28.39 -6.49
C ASP A 204 10.73 -29.71 -7.29
N MET A 205 11.02 -29.66 -8.59
CA MET A 205 11.13 -30.86 -9.42
C MET A 205 12.59 -31.11 -9.86
N ASP A 206 13.10 -32.27 -9.48
CA ASP A 206 14.34 -32.84 -10.06
C ASP A 206 14.26 -32.70 -11.60
N PRO A 207 15.28 -32.12 -12.27
CA PRO A 207 15.33 -31.98 -13.73
C PRO A 207 15.03 -33.27 -14.49
N MET A 208 15.26 -34.45 -13.88
CA MET A 208 14.92 -35.75 -14.43
C MET A 208 13.44 -36.16 -14.31
N GLN A 209 12.66 -35.42 -13.53
CA GLN A 209 11.20 -35.69 -13.33
C GLN A 209 10.29 -34.75 -14.13
N ARG A 210 10.85 -33.86 -14.94
CA ARG A 210 10.09 -32.95 -15.79
C ARG A 210 9.29 -33.74 -16.81
N ASP A 211 7.97 -33.58 -16.80
CA ASP A 211 7.12 -34.17 -17.82
C ASP A 211 7.43 -33.50 -19.17
N PRO A 212 7.98 -34.25 -20.17
CA PRO A 212 8.30 -33.69 -21.48
C PRO A 212 7.07 -33.18 -22.25
N LYS A 213 5.84 -33.38 -21.72
CA LYS A 213 4.61 -32.88 -22.31
C LYS A 213 4.25 -31.47 -21.85
N VAL A 214 4.89 -30.96 -20.79
CA VAL A 214 4.66 -29.59 -20.32
C VAL A 214 5.45 -28.63 -21.24
N PRO A 215 4.77 -27.65 -21.87
CA PRO A 215 5.43 -26.65 -22.70
C PRO A 215 6.50 -25.90 -21.92
N GLN A 216 7.68 -25.77 -22.51
CA GLN A 216 8.81 -25.04 -21.91
C GLN A 216 9.06 -23.70 -22.59
N SER A 217 8.24 -23.36 -23.59
CA SER A 217 8.32 -22.11 -24.32
C SER A 217 6.95 -21.67 -24.84
N LEU A 218 6.81 -20.39 -25.15
CA LEU A 218 5.57 -19.84 -25.73
C LEU A 218 5.21 -20.51 -27.06
N THR A 219 6.20 -20.80 -27.92
CA THR A 219 5.97 -21.52 -29.19
C THR A 219 5.46 -22.94 -28.93
N GLN A 220 5.99 -23.64 -27.94
CA GLN A 220 5.49 -24.95 -27.55
C GLN A 220 4.07 -24.85 -26.97
N LEU A 221 3.77 -23.84 -26.14
CA LEU A 221 2.45 -23.60 -25.59
C LEU A 221 1.41 -23.38 -26.69
N VAL A 222 1.69 -22.51 -27.67
CA VAL A 222 0.78 -22.21 -28.79
C VAL A 222 0.41 -23.45 -29.58
N SER A 223 1.31 -24.42 -29.65
CA SER A 223 1.14 -25.69 -30.39
C SER A 223 0.73 -26.87 -29.50
N SER A 224 0.59 -26.66 -28.21
CA SER A 224 0.39 -27.72 -27.22
C SER A 224 -1.06 -28.18 -27.15
N PRO A 225 -1.31 -29.47 -26.90
CA PRO A 225 -2.65 -29.98 -26.59
C PRO A 225 -3.19 -29.53 -25.22
N VAL A 226 -2.34 -28.95 -24.35
CA VAL A 226 -2.75 -28.41 -23.03
C VAL A 226 -3.20 -26.96 -23.13
N TRP A 227 -3.20 -26.34 -24.30
CA TRP A 227 -3.80 -25.02 -24.52
C TRP A 227 -5.27 -25.01 -24.07
N GLN A 228 -5.63 -24.06 -23.25
CA GLN A 228 -7.00 -23.90 -22.76
C GLN A 228 -7.86 -23.16 -23.77
N SER A 229 -9.11 -23.56 -23.93
CA SER A 229 -10.06 -22.79 -24.73
C SER A 229 -10.24 -21.39 -24.16
N MET A 230 -10.61 -20.39 -24.97
CA MET A 230 -10.88 -19.03 -24.45
C MET A 230 -12.00 -19.02 -23.40
N GLU A 231 -12.98 -19.92 -23.54
CA GLU A 231 -14.07 -20.04 -22.56
C GLU A 231 -13.57 -20.57 -21.21
N ASP A 232 -12.71 -21.60 -21.22
CA ASP A 232 -12.14 -22.18 -20.01
C ASP A 232 -11.22 -21.18 -19.33
N LEU A 233 -10.32 -20.54 -20.07
CA LEU A 233 -9.41 -19.50 -19.55
C LEU A 233 -10.18 -18.35 -18.90
N PHE A 234 -11.24 -17.86 -19.56
CA PHE A 234 -12.02 -16.70 -19.11
C PHE A 234 -12.95 -17.02 -17.94
N THR A 235 -13.30 -18.29 -17.73
CA THR A 235 -14.13 -18.71 -16.59
C THR A 235 -13.35 -19.32 -15.44
N MET A 236 -12.06 -19.61 -15.64
CA MET A 236 -11.20 -20.17 -14.60
C MET A 236 -11.16 -19.27 -13.37
N LYS A 237 -11.44 -19.88 -12.21
CA LYS A 237 -11.33 -19.18 -10.92
C LYS A 237 -9.91 -19.26 -10.43
N HIS A 238 -9.25 -18.13 -10.46
CA HIS A 238 -7.94 -17.95 -9.88
C HIS A 238 -8.08 -17.50 -8.43
N ASP A 239 -7.54 -18.25 -7.47
CA ASP A 239 -7.60 -17.93 -6.03
C ASP A 239 -6.22 -17.57 -5.44
N GLY A 240 -5.21 -17.43 -6.29
CA GLY A 240 -3.84 -17.09 -5.89
C GLY A 240 -3.13 -18.16 -5.04
N SER A 241 -3.77 -19.30 -4.76
CA SER A 241 -3.21 -20.31 -3.85
C SER A 241 -2.37 -21.38 -4.54
N GLY A 242 -2.36 -21.41 -5.88
CA GLY A 242 -1.66 -22.44 -6.67
C GLY A 242 -2.12 -23.89 -6.44
N ALA A 243 -2.80 -24.14 -5.31
CA ALA A 243 -3.13 -25.48 -4.83
C ALA A 243 -4.17 -26.22 -5.67
N ARG A 244 -4.98 -25.50 -6.46
CA ARG A 244 -6.01 -26.09 -7.34
C ARG A 244 -5.62 -26.17 -8.80
N GLU A 245 -4.62 -25.41 -9.18
CA GLU A 245 -4.22 -25.23 -10.58
C GLU A 245 -3.14 -26.23 -10.98
N GLY A 246 -2.36 -26.74 -10.01
CA GLY A 246 -1.32 -27.74 -10.25
C GLY A 246 -0.37 -27.30 -11.38
N THR A 247 -0.10 -28.20 -12.32
CA THR A 247 0.72 -27.93 -13.51
C THR A 247 0.06 -26.92 -14.49
N HIS A 248 -1.23 -26.58 -14.32
CA HIS A 248 -1.91 -25.59 -15.13
C HIS A 248 -1.68 -24.15 -14.65
N HIS A 249 -1.18 -23.95 -13.45
CA HIS A 249 -0.97 -22.62 -12.88
C HIS A 249 -0.12 -21.73 -13.81
N THR A 250 1.02 -22.19 -14.24
CA THR A 250 1.93 -21.45 -15.12
C THR A 250 1.36 -21.26 -16.53
N LEU A 251 0.67 -22.28 -17.04
CA LEU A 251 0.03 -22.19 -18.35
C LEU A 251 -1.08 -21.12 -18.34
N TYR A 252 -1.80 -21.00 -17.22
CA TYR A 252 -2.79 -19.96 -17.03
C TYR A 252 -2.18 -18.56 -17.14
N TYR A 253 -1.08 -18.28 -16.45
CA TYR A 253 -0.39 -16.99 -16.52
C TYR A 253 0.12 -16.71 -17.92
N ALA A 254 0.81 -17.65 -18.52
CA ALA A 254 1.34 -17.51 -19.88
C ALA A 254 0.26 -17.24 -20.91
N GLN A 255 -0.83 -17.99 -20.87
CA GLN A 255 -1.93 -17.82 -21.80
C GLN A 255 -2.69 -16.51 -21.56
N SER A 256 -2.86 -16.12 -20.29
CA SER A 256 -3.44 -14.83 -19.90
C SER A 256 -2.60 -13.65 -20.41
N TRP A 257 -1.28 -13.72 -20.23
CA TRP A 257 -0.34 -12.77 -20.78
C TRP A 257 -0.45 -12.67 -22.31
N MET A 258 -0.48 -13.82 -23.03
CA MET A 258 -0.63 -13.83 -24.48
C MET A 258 -1.91 -13.13 -24.95
N VAL A 259 -3.03 -13.36 -24.26
CA VAL A 259 -4.29 -12.70 -24.60
C VAL A 259 -4.20 -11.19 -24.36
N VAL A 260 -3.69 -10.76 -23.21
CA VAL A 260 -3.55 -9.33 -22.92
C VAL A 260 -2.56 -8.65 -23.87
N HIS A 261 -1.42 -9.29 -24.15
CA HIS A 261 -0.45 -8.81 -25.13
C HIS A 261 -1.11 -8.61 -26.51
N TYR A 262 -1.90 -9.56 -26.97
CA TYR A 262 -2.70 -9.42 -28.20
C TYR A 262 -3.67 -8.24 -28.14
N LEU A 263 -4.42 -8.08 -27.03
CA LEU A 263 -5.39 -7.00 -26.88
C LEU A 263 -4.72 -5.61 -26.88
N VAL A 264 -3.61 -5.47 -26.19
CA VAL A 264 -2.83 -4.22 -26.16
C VAL A 264 -2.32 -3.87 -27.55
N ASN A 265 -1.63 -4.80 -28.21
CA ASN A 265 -0.97 -4.55 -29.49
C ASN A 265 -1.92 -4.43 -30.68
N LYS A 266 -3.13 -4.98 -30.57
CA LYS A 266 -4.18 -4.80 -31.58
C LYS A 266 -5.13 -3.65 -31.25
N ASN A 267 -4.82 -2.84 -30.21
CA ASN A 267 -5.66 -1.73 -29.74
C ASN A 267 -7.09 -2.17 -29.38
N ARG A 268 -7.25 -3.37 -28.80
CA ARG A 268 -8.53 -3.97 -28.44
C ARG A 268 -8.86 -3.92 -26.94
N MET A 269 -8.15 -3.10 -26.20
CA MET A 269 -8.45 -2.88 -24.75
C MET A 269 -9.84 -2.29 -24.50
N PRO A 270 -10.41 -1.39 -25.37
CA PRO A 270 -11.80 -0.95 -25.21
C PRO A 270 -12.81 -2.08 -25.30
N GLU A 271 -12.59 -3.08 -26.17
CA GLU A 271 -13.45 -4.25 -26.31
C GLU A 271 -13.40 -5.15 -25.05
N ALA A 272 -12.23 -5.24 -24.39
CA ALA A 272 -12.14 -5.91 -23.10
C ALA A 272 -13.02 -5.23 -22.04
N GLY A 273 -13.08 -3.91 -22.03
CA GLY A 273 -14.00 -3.16 -21.17
C GLY A 273 -15.47 -3.49 -21.44
N THR A 274 -15.86 -3.59 -22.74
CA THR A 274 -17.21 -4.01 -23.17
C THR A 274 -17.50 -5.43 -22.72
N TYR A 275 -16.55 -6.35 -22.88
CA TYR A 275 -16.67 -7.74 -22.46
C TYR A 275 -16.94 -7.83 -20.94
N PHE A 276 -16.22 -7.08 -20.12
CA PHE A 276 -16.44 -7.08 -18.67
C PHE A 276 -17.81 -6.50 -18.29
N ASP A 277 -18.29 -5.45 -18.97
CA ASP A 277 -19.66 -4.97 -18.74
C ASP A 277 -20.70 -6.05 -19.02
N LEU A 278 -20.56 -6.76 -20.14
CA LEU A 278 -21.46 -7.85 -20.51
C LEU A 278 -21.47 -8.99 -19.48
N VAL A 279 -20.29 -9.47 -19.09
CA VAL A 279 -20.19 -10.64 -18.18
C VAL A 279 -20.51 -10.26 -16.74
N LEU A 280 -19.92 -9.18 -16.23
CA LEU A 280 -19.98 -8.86 -14.81
C LEU A 280 -21.25 -8.10 -14.41
N ASN A 281 -21.74 -7.20 -15.26
CA ASN A 281 -22.91 -6.39 -14.97
C ASN A 281 -24.20 -6.97 -15.58
N ARG A 282 -24.18 -7.33 -16.85
CA ARG A 282 -25.36 -7.82 -17.56
C ARG A 282 -25.54 -9.33 -17.49
N LYS A 283 -24.55 -10.06 -16.91
CA LYS A 283 -24.60 -11.53 -16.72
C LYS A 283 -24.76 -12.32 -18.04
N VAL A 284 -24.23 -11.77 -19.13
CA VAL A 284 -24.19 -12.47 -20.42
C VAL A 284 -23.20 -13.65 -20.30
N PRO A 285 -23.56 -14.85 -20.81
CA PRO A 285 -22.63 -15.97 -20.86
C PRO A 285 -21.33 -15.61 -21.61
N VAL A 286 -20.20 -16.14 -21.14
CA VAL A 286 -18.86 -15.80 -21.65
C VAL A 286 -18.73 -15.94 -23.15
N GLU A 287 -19.18 -17.06 -23.73
CA GLU A 287 -19.21 -17.29 -25.18
C GLU A 287 -19.87 -16.13 -25.93
N LYS A 288 -21.10 -15.76 -25.52
CA LYS A 288 -21.84 -14.67 -26.15
C LYS A 288 -21.17 -13.31 -25.93
N ALA A 289 -20.65 -13.09 -24.75
CA ALA A 289 -19.93 -11.84 -24.41
C ALA A 289 -18.66 -11.67 -25.26
N ILE A 290 -17.94 -12.75 -25.55
CA ILE A 290 -16.78 -12.72 -26.47
C ILE A 290 -17.25 -12.30 -27.88
N ILE A 291 -18.35 -12.89 -28.38
CA ILE A 291 -18.89 -12.57 -29.71
C ILE A 291 -19.33 -11.10 -29.76
N GLU A 292 -20.09 -10.64 -28.77
CA GLU A 292 -20.62 -9.28 -28.74
C GLU A 292 -19.53 -8.21 -28.55
N ALA A 293 -18.50 -8.49 -27.76
CA ALA A 293 -17.46 -7.53 -27.46
C ALA A 293 -16.36 -7.49 -28.53
N PHE A 294 -15.91 -8.66 -28.99
CA PHE A 294 -14.75 -8.77 -29.87
C PHE A 294 -15.09 -9.04 -31.34
N ASP A 295 -16.36 -9.23 -31.67
CA ASP A 295 -16.83 -9.62 -33.03
C ASP A 295 -16.12 -10.89 -33.54
N MET A 296 -15.90 -11.86 -32.64
CA MET A 296 -15.25 -13.14 -32.88
C MET A 296 -15.89 -14.22 -32.05
N THR A 297 -16.00 -15.44 -32.57
CA THR A 297 -16.26 -16.59 -31.72
C THR A 297 -15.05 -16.90 -30.84
N PRO A 298 -15.23 -17.64 -29.71
CA PRO A 298 -14.09 -18.05 -28.87
C PRO A 298 -12.97 -18.73 -29.66
N ALA A 299 -13.33 -19.62 -30.59
CA ALA A 299 -12.38 -20.32 -31.47
C ALA A 299 -11.65 -19.38 -32.44
N GLN A 300 -12.35 -18.35 -32.97
CA GLN A 300 -11.71 -17.33 -33.82
C GLN A 300 -10.77 -16.44 -33.01
N MET A 301 -11.12 -16.09 -31.78
CA MET A 301 -10.24 -15.34 -30.88
C MET A 301 -9.00 -16.14 -30.52
N GLU A 302 -9.16 -17.42 -30.22
CA GLU A 302 -8.04 -18.33 -29.95
C GLU A 302 -7.06 -18.40 -31.16
N GLU A 303 -7.57 -18.61 -32.37
CA GLU A 303 -6.73 -18.67 -33.57
C GLU A 303 -6.08 -17.31 -33.87
N ALA A 304 -6.77 -16.21 -33.59
CA ALA A 304 -6.20 -14.85 -33.75
C ALA A 304 -5.04 -14.63 -32.81
N VAL A 305 -5.14 -15.03 -31.53
CA VAL A 305 -4.06 -14.95 -30.54
C VAL A 305 -2.88 -15.83 -30.94
N LYS A 306 -3.14 -17.10 -31.31
CA LYS A 306 -2.09 -18.04 -31.76
C LYS A 306 -1.37 -17.54 -33.01
N THR A 307 -2.10 -17.05 -34.01
CA THR A 307 -1.54 -16.51 -35.25
C THR A 307 -0.71 -15.26 -34.97
N TYR A 308 -1.19 -14.39 -34.07
CA TYR A 308 -0.45 -13.20 -33.65
C TYR A 308 0.89 -13.57 -33.05
N PHE A 309 0.95 -14.49 -32.09
CA PHE A 309 2.21 -14.93 -31.47
C PHE A 309 3.15 -15.60 -32.43
N LYS A 310 2.65 -16.44 -33.35
CA LYS A 310 3.47 -17.02 -34.43
C LYS A 310 4.12 -15.95 -35.31
N SER A 311 3.47 -14.79 -35.47
CA SER A 311 4.04 -13.68 -36.25
C SER A 311 5.06 -12.83 -35.50
N LEU A 312 5.10 -12.93 -34.14
CA LEU A 312 6.07 -12.19 -33.30
C LEU A 312 7.37 -12.97 -33.11
N SER A 313 7.39 -14.28 -33.39
CA SER A 313 8.59 -15.10 -33.24
C SER A 313 9.71 -14.52 -34.11
N ALA A 314 10.76 -13.98 -33.47
CA ALA A 314 11.93 -13.51 -34.19
C ALA A 314 12.69 -14.71 -34.76
N LEU A 315 13.26 -14.55 -35.95
CA LEU A 315 14.21 -15.52 -36.52
C LEU A 315 15.61 -15.18 -35.99
N GLY A 316 16.16 -16.03 -35.14
CA GLY A 316 17.54 -15.95 -34.71
C GLY A 316 18.45 -16.77 -35.60
N VAL A 317 19.74 -16.40 -35.63
CA VAL A 317 20.74 -17.16 -36.33
C VAL A 317 21.49 -18.06 -35.34
N ALA A 318 21.20 -19.36 -35.37
CA ALA A 318 21.97 -20.38 -34.66
C ALA A 318 23.02 -20.99 -35.58
N LEU A 319 24.10 -21.55 -35.03
CA LEU A 319 25.06 -22.32 -35.79
C LEU A 319 24.71 -23.82 -35.64
N ASP A 320 24.50 -24.50 -36.77
CA ASP A 320 24.33 -25.95 -36.78
C ASP A 320 25.64 -26.68 -36.37
N GLN A 321 25.58 -27.99 -36.18
CA GLN A 321 26.77 -28.81 -35.85
C GLN A 321 27.89 -28.70 -36.89
N ALA A 322 27.58 -28.27 -38.10
CA ALA A 322 28.54 -27.99 -39.16
C ALA A 322 29.03 -26.53 -39.19
N LYS A 323 28.69 -25.73 -38.17
CA LYS A 323 28.99 -24.30 -38.08
C LYS A 323 28.40 -23.45 -39.20
N LYS A 324 27.30 -23.88 -39.79
CA LYS A 324 26.56 -23.11 -40.78
C LYS A 324 25.48 -22.30 -40.11
N PRO A 325 25.26 -21.03 -40.52
CA PRO A 325 24.13 -20.24 -40.03
C PRO A 325 22.83 -20.93 -40.44
N VAL A 326 21.94 -21.16 -39.46
CA VAL A 326 20.60 -21.66 -39.67
C VAL A 326 19.67 -20.69 -38.97
N GLU A 327 18.65 -20.18 -39.67
CA GLU A 327 17.59 -19.41 -39.07
C GLU A 327 16.71 -20.33 -38.25
N THR A 328 16.69 -20.10 -36.92
CA THR A 328 15.81 -20.82 -35.98
C THR A 328 14.84 -19.85 -35.39
N PRO A 329 13.58 -20.26 -35.14
CA PRO A 329 12.65 -19.44 -34.38
C PRO A 329 13.23 -19.18 -32.98
N ILE A 330 13.38 -17.93 -32.62
CA ILE A 330 13.67 -17.54 -31.26
C ILE A 330 12.31 -17.32 -30.57
N ASP A 331 12.09 -18.02 -29.48
CA ASP A 331 10.83 -18.00 -28.73
C ASP A 331 10.60 -16.71 -27.91
N ILE A 332 11.35 -15.66 -28.20
CA ILE A 332 11.30 -14.39 -27.47
C ILE A 332 10.57 -13.36 -28.33
N PRO A 333 9.33 -12.94 -27.96
CA PRO A 333 8.68 -11.83 -28.62
C PRO A 333 9.52 -10.55 -28.42
N GLN A 334 9.61 -9.75 -29.48
CA GLN A 334 10.24 -8.43 -29.36
C GLN A 334 9.37 -7.55 -28.47
N PRO A 335 9.95 -6.82 -27.50
CA PRO A 335 9.19 -5.91 -26.65
C PRO A 335 8.61 -4.77 -27.46
N ASP A 336 7.46 -4.27 -26.99
CA ASP A 336 6.89 -3.03 -27.47
C ASP A 336 7.70 -1.84 -26.95
N HIS A 337 7.86 -0.81 -27.78
CA HIS A 337 8.65 0.37 -27.45
C HIS A 337 7.75 1.59 -27.28
N PHE A 338 7.87 2.27 -26.14
CA PHE A 338 7.18 3.52 -25.86
C PHE A 338 8.17 4.62 -25.53
N ALA A 339 7.79 5.86 -25.84
CA ALA A 339 8.54 7.02 -25.36
C ALA A 339 8.46 7.15 -23.84
N LEU A 340 9.51 7.68 -23.23
CA LEU A 340 9.46 8.05 -21.82
C LEU A 340 8.34 9.08 -21.60
N PRO A 341 7.48 8.92 -20.57
CA PRO A 341 6.38 9.84 -20.33
C PRO A 341 6.84 11.26 -19.93
N PHE A 342 7.99 11.36 -19.28
CA PHE A 342 8.62 12.61 -18.83
C PHE A 342 10.05 12.36 -18.34
N ASP A 343 10.81 13.44 -18.14
CA ASP A 343 12.16 13.43 -17.60
C ASP A 343 12.20 13.90 -16.12
N ALA A 344 13.37 13.76 -15.47
CA ALA A 344 13.56 14.17 -14.09
C ALA A 344 13.30 15.66 -13.83
N GLY A 345 13.51 16.51 -14.83
CA GLY A 345 13.26 17.95 -14.75
C GLY A 345 11.79 18.32 -14.64
N ASP A 346 10.89 17.43 -15.05
CA ASP A 346 9.44 17.65 -15.04
C ASP A 346 8.82 17.35 -13.67
N LEU A 347 9.58 16.69 -12.79
CA LEU A 347 9.14 16.29 -11.44
C LEU A 347 9.73 17.23 -10.39
N GLY A 348 8.87 17.87 -9.63
CA GLY A 348 9.26 18.65 -8.44
C GLY A 348 9.62 17.73 -7.28
N MET A 349 10.85 17.18 -7.27
CA MET A 349 11.31 16.30 -6.20
C MET A 349 12.00 17.09 -5.09
N ALA A 350 11.64 16.84 -3.82
CA ALA A 350 12.37 17.28 -2.64
C ALA A 350 13.28 16.16 -2.13
N ALA A 351 14.37 16.50 -1.46
CA ALA A 351 15.27 15.53 -0.84
C ALA A 351 15.73 16.06 0.52
N ASP A 352 15.48 15.27 1.56
CA ASP A 352 15.77 15.63 2.93
C ASP A 352 16.69 14.58 3.58
N PRO A 353 17.68 15.01 4.38
CA PRO A 353 18.51 14.08 5.14
C PRO A 353 17.72 13.43 6.25
N VAL A 354 17.87 12.12 6.42
CA VAL A 354 17.21 11.32 7.45
C VAL A 354 18.23 10.85 8.48
N LYS A 355 17.88 10.90 9.75
CA LYS A 355 18.73 10.35 10.82
C LYS A 355 18.79 8.82 10.73
N ASP A 356 19.89 8.25 11.19
CA ASP A 356 20.08 6.78 11.16
C ASP A 356 19.00 6.04 11.98
N GLU A 357 18.59 6.62 13.10
CA GLU A 357 17.54 6.08 13.96
C GLU A 357 16.17 6.08 13.26
N ASP A 358 15.83 7.16 12.55
CA ASP A 358 14.56 7.29 11.83
C ASP A 358 14.50 6.30 10.66
N ALA A 359 15.60 6.17 9.92
CA ALA A 359 15.70 5.21 8.82
C ALA A 359 15.59 3.76 9.33
N ARG A 360 16.23 3.44 10.46
CA ARG A 360 16.11 2.12 11.10
C ARG A 360 14.69 1.83 11.51
N ALA A 361 14.00 2.78 12.16
CA ALA A 361 12.62 2.60 12.59
C ALA A 361 11.69 2.28 11.41
N VAL A 362 11.87 2.93 10.25
CA VAL A 362 11.11 2.62 9.02
C VAL A 362 11.44 1.22 8.50
N ILE A 363 12.73 0.83 8.48
CA ILE A 363 13.14 -0.52 8.05
C ILE A 363 12.59 -1.59 8.99
N ASP A 364 12.64 -1.35 10.30
CA ASP A 364 12.16 -2.30 11.29
C ASP A 364 10.62 -2.39 11.28
N ASP A 365 9.88 -1.31 10.92
CA ASP A 365 8.44 -1.40 10.64
C ASP A 365 8.14 -2.32 9.44
N VAL A 366 8.97 -2.28 8.38
CA VAL A 366 8.85 -3.24 7.26
C VAL A 366 9.11 -4.66 7.72
N LYS A 367 10.22 -4.90 8.43
CA LYS A 367 10.54 -6.24 8.96
C LYS A 367 9.42 -6.77 9.86
N ALA A 368 8.82 -5.92 10.71
CA ALA A 368 7.72 -6.32 11.58
C ALA A 368 6.45 -6.77 10.81
N ARG A 369 6.32 -6.40 9.55
CA ARG A 369 5.24 -6.88 8.66
C ARG A 369 5.53 -8.25 8.05
N ILE A 370 6.79 -8.67 8.02
CA ILE A 370 7.26 -9.96 7.50
C ILE A 370 7.26 -10.98 8.63
N PRO A 371 6.50 -12.08 8.55
CA PRO A 371 6.33 -13.03 9.66
C PRO A 371 7.62 -13.52 10.29
N GLU A 372 8.61 -13.91 9.46
CA GLU A 372 9.88 -14.45 9.94
C GLU A 372 10.81 -13.43 10.60
N HIS A 373 10.63 -12.13 10.34
CA HIS A 373 11.44 -11.05 10.91
C HIS A 373 10.76 -10.33 12.07
N ARG A 374 9.48 -10.61 12.32
CA ARG A 374 8.61 -9.82 13.22
C ARG A 374 9.15 -9.71 14.63
N ASP A 375 9.51 -10.81 15.25
CA ASP A 375 9.93 -10.82 16.66
C ASP A 375 11.24 -10.04 16.86
N GLN A 376 12.18 -10.20 15.92
CA GLN A 376 13.42 -9.45 15.93
C GLN A 376 13.15 -7.95 15.71
N ALA A 377 12.32 -7.61 14.75
CA ALA A 377 11.97 -6.23 14.44
C ALA A 377 11.30 -5.51 15.62
N LEU A 378 10.44 -6.20 16.36
CA LEU A 378 9.84 -5.64 17.57
C LEU A 378 10.88 -5.32 18.65
N GLN A 379 11.86 -6.19 18.84
CA GLN A 379 12.96 -5.92 19.75
C GLN A 379 13.83 -4.73 19.28
N GLU A 380 14.09 -4.63 17.99
CA GLU A 380 14.83 -3.51 17.37
C GLU A 380 14.05 -2.19 17.53
N LEU A 381 12.75 -2.18 17.29
CA LEU A 381 11.88 -1.02 17.54
C LEU A 381 11.87 -0.61 19.02
N GLN A 382 11.77 -1.56 19.94
CA GLN A 382 11.82 -1.28 21.38
C GLN A 382 13.14 -0.64 21.82
N GLN A 383 14.26 -0.96 21.17
CA GLN A 383 15.55 -0.31 21.45
C GLN A 383 15.60 1.14 20.99
N LEU A 384 14.70 1.56 20.11
CA LEU A 384 14.59 2.92 19.61
C LEU A 384 13.55 3.77 20.38
N THR A 385 12.91 3.22 21.42
CA THR A 385 11.90 3.90 22.25
C THR A 385 12.41 4.28 23.64
N GLY A 386 13.70 4.28 23.87
CA GLY A 386 14.31 4.60 25.16
C GLY A 386 15.16 5.86 25.12
N ASP A 387 15.14 6.65 26.22
CA ASP A 387 16.02 7.81 26.39
C ASP A 387 17.52 7.41 26.24
N PRO A 388 18.35 8.11 25.43
CA PRO A 388 18.09 9.37 24.71
C PRO A 388 17.61 9.20 23.25
N LYS A 389 17.16 8.04 22.83
CA LYS A 389 16.88 7.73 21.42
C LYS A 389 15.39 7.69 21.08
N ASP A 390 14.56 8.29 21.92
CA ASP A 390 13.12 8.25 21.78
C ASP A 390 12.66 8.61 20.36
N ASN A 391 12.07 7.65 19.64
CA ASN A 391 11.80 7.74 18.20
C ASN A 391 10.32 7.57 17.89
N GLU A 392 9.72 8.58 17.27
CA GLU A 392 8.31 8.60 16.91
C GLU A 392 7.91 7.42 16.01
N ALA A 393 8.67 7.14 14.95
CA ALA A 393 8.34 6.07 14.02
C ALA A 393 8.43 4.68 14.66
N ALA A 394 9.32 4.50 15.64
CA ALA A 394 9.42 3.26 16.43
C ALA A 394 8.19 3.07 17.32
N HIS A 395 7.76 4.11 18.04
CA HIS A 395 6.52 4.08 18.83
C HIS A 395 5.30 3.76 17.96
N ARG A 396 5.20 4.39 16.79
CA ARG A 396 4.13 4.11 15.84
C ARG A 396 4.16 2.67 15.32
N GLY A 397 5.34 2.13 15.01
CA GLY A 397 5.52 0.74 14.58
C GLY A 397 5.09 -0.26 15.66
N LEU A 398 5.47 -0.02 16.92
CA LEU A 398 5.05 -0.83 18.07
C LEU A 398 3.54 -0.75 18.28
N ALA A 399 2.97 0.45 18.23
CA ALA A 399 1.52 0.66 18.36
C ALA A 399 0.75 -0.17 17.33
N ARG A 400 1.17 -0.12 16.05
CA ARG A 400 0.58 -0.92 14.98
C ARG A 400 0.60 -2.41 15.30
N GLU A 401 1.71 -2.92 15.81
CA GLU A 401 1.82 -4.33 16.17
C GLU A 401 0.96 -4.69 17.38
N TYR A 402 0.89 -3.83 18.41
CA TYR A 402 -0.02 -4.04 19.54
C TYR A 402 -1.49 -4.02 19.12
N LEU A 403 -1.87 -3.18 18.13
CA LEU A 403 -3.21 -3.21 17.54
C LEU A 403 -3.50 -4.55 16.85
N ARG A 404 -2.54 -5.09 16.11
CA ARG A 404 -2.66 -6.42 15.49
C ARG A 404 -2.89 -7.51 16.53
N GLN A 405 -2.22 -7.40 17.69
CA GLN A 405 -2.38 -8.32 18.83
C GLN A 405 -3.60 -7.99 19.71
N LYS A 406 -4.38 -6.97 19.38
CA LYS A 406 -5.52 -6.46 20.18
C LYS A 406 -5.14 -6.01 21.60
N LYS A 407 -3.88 -5.65 21.83
CA LYS A 407 -3.36 -5.10 23.07
C LYS A 407 -3.57 -3.57 23.09
N PHE A 408 -4.83 -3.16 23.26
CA PHE A 408 -5.24 -1.76 23.04
C PHE A 408 -4.59 -0.76 24.01
N ASP A 409 -4.37 -1.15 25.25
CA ASP A 409 -3.78 -0.24 26.25
C ASP A 409 -2.31 0.03 25.93
N LEU A 410 -1.54 -1.02 25.57
CA LEU A 410 -0.16 -0.84 25.11
C LEU A 410 -0.08 -0.03 23.80
N ALA A 411 -1.02 -0.24 22.88
CA ALA A 411 -1.11 0.56 21.65
C ALA A 411 -1.39 2.03 21.96
N ALA A 412 -2.26 2.33 22.92
CA ALA A 412 -2.56 3.70 23.34
C ALA A 412 -1.33 4.39 23.91
N ASP A 413 -0.61 3.73 24.82
CA ASP A 413 0.61 4.27 25.43
C ASP A 413 1.66 4.63 24.39
N GLU A 414 1.86 3.76 23.39
CA GLU A 414 2.82 4.01 22.31
C GLU A 414 2.36 5.15 21.36
N LEU A 415 1.06 5.23 21.07
CA LEU A 415 0.50 6.32 20.24
C LEU A 415 0.54 7.67 20.97
N ASP A 416 0.40 7.69 22.29
CA ASP A 416 0.50 8.91 23.07
C ASP A 416 1.94 9.43 23.08
N LYS A 417 2.94 8.56 23.25
CA LYS A 417 4.35 8.92 23.13
C LYS A 417 4.71 9.40 21.72
N ALA A 418 4.25 8.69 20.68
CA ALA A 418 4.45 9.12 19.30
C ALA A 418 3.86 10.52 19.06
N ALA A 419 2.67 10.82 19.62
CA ALA A 419 2.02 12.12 19.49
C ALA A 419 2.74 13.24 20.25
N GLU A 420 3.38 12.93 21.38
CA GLU A 420 4.24 13.89 22.11
C GLU A 420 5.46 14.27 21.27
N LEU A 421 6.06 13.32 20.57
CA LEU A 421 7.23 13.53 19.70
C LEU A 421 6.87 14.24 18.38
N ASN A 422 5.78 13.83 17.74
CA ASN A 422 5.32 14.40 16.47
C ASN A 422 3.79 14.46 16.37
N PRO A 423 3.15 15.50 16.93
CA PRO A 423 1.69 15.62 16.91
C PRO A 423 1.09 15.84 15.51
N ARG A 424 1.92 16.07 14.50
CA ARG A 424 1.47 16.33 13.13
C ARG A 424 1.50 15.10 12.23
N ASP A 425 2.03 13.96 12.69
CA ASP A 425 2.00 12.74 11.89
C ASP A 425 0.56 12.21 11.74
N PRO A 426 0.00 12.21 10.52
CA PRO A 426 -1.36 11.73 10.28
C PRO A 426 -1.55 10.25 10.61
N TRP A 427 -0.48 9.46 10.58
CA TRP A 427 -0.55 8.03 10.88
C TRP A 427 -0.83 7.73 12.35
N ILE A 428 -0.44 8.61 13.27
CA ILE A 428 -0.81 8.50 14.68
C ILE A 428 -2.34 8.58 14.84
N TRP A 429 -2.96 9.53 14.14
CA TRP A 429 -4.41 9.70 14.14
C TRP A 429 -5.12 8.53 13.46
N TYR A 430 -4.54 8.02 12.38
CA TYR A 430 -5.04 6.81 11.72
C TYR A 430 -5.06 5.62 12.68
N TYR A 431 -3.95 5.30 13.34
CA TYR A 431 -3.89 4.17 14.27
C TYR A 431 -4.73 4.38 15.53
N ARG A 432 -4.86 5.61 16.02
CA ARG A 432 -5.83 5.92 17.07
C ARG A 432 -7.26 5.63 16.61
N SER A 433 -7.60 5.93 15.38
CA SER A 433 -8.90 5.61 14.80
C SER A 433 -9.11 4.10 14.68
N VAL A 434 -8.11 3.37 14.17
CA VAL A 434 -8.14 1.89 14.10
C VAL A 434 -8.35 1.28 15.48
N MET A 435 -7.62 1.76 16.49
CA MET A 435 -7.77 1.31 17.87
C MET A 435 -9.18 1.52 18.41
N LYS A 436 -9.72 2.74 18.26
CA LYS A 436 -11.07 3.08 18.73
C LYS A 436 -12.13 2.25 18.02
N TYR A 437 -11.97 2.05 16.72
CA TYR A 437 -12.88 1.23 15.93
C TYR A 437 -12.87 -0.24 16.38
N GLN A 438 -11.70 -0.85 16.52
CA GLN A 438 -11.55 -2.22 16.97
C GLN A 438 -12.06 -2.41 18.43
N LYS A 439 -11.77 -1.45 19.31
CA LYS A 439 -12.27 -1.47 20.69
C LYS A 439 -13.78 -1.37 20.76
N ALA A 440 -14.38 -0.49 19.96
CA ALA A 440 -15.83 -0.36 19.89
C ALA A 440 -16.51 -1.62 19.36
N GLN A 441 -15.92 -2.27 18.34
CA GLN A 441 -16.40 -3.56 17.85
C GLN A 441 -16.35 -4.66 18.91
N ALA A 442 -15.28 -4.70 19.73
CA ALA A 442 -15.10 -5.69 20.77
C ALA A 442 -16.07 -5.49 21.94
N THR A 443 -16.32 -4.25 22.35
CA THR A 443 -17.10 -3.94 23.57
C THR A 443 -18.57 -3.62 23.30
N ARG A 444 -18.95 -3.27 22.06
CA ARG A 444 -20.30 -2.82 21.64
C ARG A 444 -20.86 -1.64 22.45
N GLN A 445 -20.05 -0.91 23.20
CA GLN A 445 -20.50 0.11 24.15
C GLN A 445 -19.80 1.46 24.04
N ASP A 446 -18.72 1.57 23.24
CA ASP A 446 -17.93 2.81 23.21
C ASP A 446 -18.38 3.78 22.11
N MET A 447 -19.57 4.37 22.28
CA MET A 447 -20.08 5.42 21.37
C MET A 447 -19.20 6.68 21.38
N GLN A 448 -18.60 7.01 22.53
CA GLN A 448 -17.70 8.16 22.65
C GLN A 448 -16.40 7.94 21.88
N GLY A 449 -15.86 6.72 21.90
CA GLY A 449 -14.69 6.35 21.11
C GLY A 449 -14.94 6.52 19.62
N LEU A 450 -16.12 6.12 19.12
CA LEU A 450 -16.50 6.30 17.72
C LEU A 450 -16.61 7.77 17.32
N ALA A 451 -17.17 8.63 18.18
CA ALA A 451 -17.26 10.06 17.93
C ALA A 451 -15.86 10.71 17.84
N ASN A 452 -14.97 10.35 18.77
CA ASN A 452 -13.57 10.81 18.75
C ASN A 452 -12.81 10.32 17.50
N MET A 453 -13.11 9.09 17.05
CA MET A 453 -12.53 8.53 15.83
C MET A 453 -12.87 9.35 14.58
N MET A 454 -14.10 9.89 14.48
CA MET A 454 -14.47 10.72 13.33
C MET A 454 -13.61 11.99 13.20
N GLN A 455 -13.20 12.57 14.33
CA GLN A 455 -12.28 13.71 14.32
C GLN A 455 -10.86 13.33 13.89
N ASP A 456 -10.36 12.22 14.43
CA ASP A 456 -9.03 11.71 14.06
C ASP A 456 -8.96 11.40 12.55
N LEU A 457 -10.00 10.74 12.01
CA LEU A 457 -10.08 10.40 10.60
C LEU A 457 -10.19 11.62 9.68
N ARG A 458 -10.78 12.72 10.14
CA ARG A 458 -10.76 13.97 9.39
C ARG A 458 -9.32 14.49 9.24
N ALA A 459 -8.56 14.52 10.32
CA ALA A 459 -7.15 14.91 10.25
C ALA A 459 -6.37 14.03 9.27
N VAL A 460 -6.68 12.73 9.21
CA VAL A 460 -6.07 11.80 8.23
C VAL A 460 -6.49 12.13 6.80
N THR A 461 -7.77 12.36 6.54
CA THR A 461 -8.27 12.64 5.19
C THR A 461 -7.86 14.02 4.66
N ASP A 462 -7.53 14.97 5.54
CA ASP A 462 -6.95 16.25 5.15
C ASP A 462 -5.53 16.08 4.57
N TRP A 463 -4.77 15.08 5.03
CA TRP A 463 -3.46 14.72 4.48
C TRP A 463 -3.53 13.72 3.33
N TYR A 464 -4.40 12.73 3.45
CA TYR A 464 -4.57 11.63 2.50
C TYR A 464 -6.04 11.55 2.04
N PRO A 465 -6.49 12.47 1.18
CA PRO A 465 -7.90 12.55 0.75
C PRO A 465 -8.36 11.34 -0.07
N GLU A 466 -7.44 10.51 -0.55
CA GLU A 466 -7.74 9.28 -1.27
C GLU A 466 -7.63 8.02 -0.39
N LEU A 467 -7.34 8.12 0.92
CA LEU A 467 -7.24 6.95 1.80
C LEU A 467 -8.60 6.30 2.01
N ALA A 468 -8.86 5.25 1.23
CA ALA A 468 -10.16 4.59 1.19
C ALA A 468 -10.60 4.01 2.55
N ASP A 469 -9.67 3.48 3.33
CA ASP A 469 -9.95 2.89 4.64
C ASP A 469 -10.46 3.91 5.66
N ALA A 470 -9.98 5.15 5.60
CA ALA A 470 -10.51 6.22 6.45
C ALA A 470 -12.00 6.46 6.20
N TYR A 471 -12.44 6.46 4.94
CA TYR A 471 -13.87 6.59 4.61
C TYR A 471 -14.69 5.36 4.99
N ASN A 472 -14.13 4.15 4.87
CA ASN A 472 -14.75 2.92 5.34
C ASN A 472 -15.01 2.97 6.85
N MET A 473 -13.99 3.32 7.65
CA MET A 473 -14.14 3.48 9.09
C MET A 473 -15.13 4.60 9.45
N LEU A 474 -15.13 5.72 8.73
CA LEU A 474 -16.12 6.79 8.89
C LEU A 474 -17.53 6.28 8.62
N GLY A 475 -17.73 5.49 7.57
CA GLY A 475 -19.02 4.88 7.24
C GLY A 475 -19.55 4.02 8.39
N MET A 476 -18.71 3.14 8.91
CA MET A 476 -19.09 2.24 10.00
C MET A 476 -19.36 2.99 11.31
N ALA A 477 -18.53 3.99 11.65
CA ALA A 477 -18.75 4.82 12.84
C ALA A 477 -20.08 5.58 12.77
N ARG A 478 -20.43 6.09 11.60
CA ARG A 478 -21.72 6.79 11.39
C ARG A 478 -22.93 5.89 11.53
N VAL A 479 -22.82 4.61 11.12
CA VAL A 479 -23.88 3.61 11.34
C VAL A 479 -24.16 3.46 12.83
N GLU A 480 -23.13 3.26 13.63
CA GLU A 480 -23.27 3.13 15.09
C GLU A 480 -23.88 4.39 15.73
N GLY A 481 -23.59 5.57 15.17
CA GLY A 481 -24.22 6.84 15.55
C GLY A 481 -25.65 7.03 15.03
N GLY A 482 -26.18 6.12 14.20
CA GLY A 482 -27.52 6.21 13.59
C GLY A 482 -27.59 7.09 12.34
N GLY A 483 -26.47 7.60 11.84
CA GLY A 483 -26.36 8.44 10.65
C GLY A 483 -26.30 7.63 9.35
N ILE A 484 -27.37 6.92 8.98
CA ILE A 484 -27.38 5.99 7.83
C ILE A 484 -27.03 6.68 6.50
N ASN A 485 -27.56 7.87 6.22
CA ASN A 485 -27.29 8.53 4.94
C ASN A 485 -25.84 8.98 4.82
N SER A 486 -25.29 9.59 5.87
CA SER A 486 -23.89 9.99 5.91
C SER A 486 -22.93 8.78 5.93
N ALA A 487 -23.36 7.64 6.50
CA ALA A 487 -22.64 6.37 6.43
C ALA A 487 -22.59 5.84 5.00
N LEU A 488 -23.72 5.87 4.28
CA LEU A 488 -23.79 5.45 2.87
C LEU A 488 -22.89 6.32 1.99
N GLU A 489 -22.83 7.63 2.22
CA GLU A 489 -21.96 8.53 1.47
C GLU A 489 -20.48 8.19 1.69
N ALA A 490 -20.06 8.07 2.94
CA ALA A 490 -18.68 7.68 3.25
C ALA A 490 -18.31 6.31 2.66
N GLN A 491 -19.22 5.33 2.76
CA GLN A 491 -18.97 3.99 2.23
C GLN A 491 -18.90 3.97 0.71
N ARG A 492 -19.71 4.77 0.02
CA ARG A 492 -19.62 4.95 -1.43
C ARG A 492 -18.28 5.58 -1.82
N GLN A 493 -17.81 6.56 -1.06
CA GLN A 493 -16.50 7.16 -1.28
C GLN A 493 -15.38 6.13 -1.11
N ALA A 494 -15.42 5.30 -0.06
CA ALA A 494 -14.47 4.21 0.13
C ALA A 494 -14.44 3.25 -1.06
N ILE A 495 -15.63 2.83 -1.55
CA ILE A 495 -15.75 1.95 -2.71
C ILE A 495 -15.31 2.64 -4.00
N ALA A 496 -15.59 3.94 -4.18
CA ALA A 496 -15.14 4.69 -5.34
C ALA A 496 -13.62 4.82 -5.41
N LEU A 497 -12.96 4.87 -4.24
CA LEU A 497 -11.50 4.89 -4.12
C LEU A 497 -10.89 3.49 -4.27
N ALA A 498 -11.55 2.45 -3.76
CA ALA A 498 -11.07 1.06 -3.80
C ALA A 498 -12.20 0.12 -4.27
N PRO A 499 -12.53 0.11 -5.58
CA PRO A 499 -13.73 -0.56 -6.10
C PRO A 499 -13.66 -2.09 -5.99
N ARG A 500 -12.48 -2.66 -5.86
CA ARG A 500 -12.26 -4.11 -5.72
C ARG A 500 -12.20 -4.59 -4.28
N ASN A 501 -12.20 -3.68 -3.30
CA ASN A 501 -12.15 -4.07 -1.90
C ASN A 501 -13.48 -4.70 -1.48
N VAL A 502 -13.44 -6.01 -1.24
CA VAL A 502 -14.63 -6.83 -0.92
C VAL A 502 -15.16 -6.50 0.48
N GLU A 503 -14.28 -6.14 1.42
CA GLU A 503 -14.68 -5.73 2.78
C GLU A 503 -15.53 -4.46 2.75
N TYR A 504 -15.15 -3.47 1.93
CA TYR A 504 -15.93 -2.24 1.82
C TYR A 504 -17.31 -2.49 1.20
N GLN A 505 -17.40 -3.41 0.24
CA GLN A 505 -18.69 -3.84 -0.31
C GLN A 505 -19.52 -4.57 0.75
N PHE A 506 -18.90 -5.44 1.55
CA PHE A 506 -19.59 -6.13 2.64
C PHE A 506 -20.11 -5.14 3.70
N ASN A 507 -19.30 -4.17 4.09
CA ASN A 507 -19.69 -3.10 5.03
C ASN A 507 -20.84 -2.25 4.47
N LEU A 508 -20.87 -1.97 3.15
CA LEU A 508 -22.03 -1.33 2.51
C LEU A 508 -23.31 -2.16 2.69
N GLY A 509 -23.20 -3.48 2.55
CA GLY A 509 -24.31 -4.40 2.83
C GLY A 509 -24.82 -4.30 4.27
N GLN A 510 -23.91 -4.20 5.24
CA GLN A 510 -24.26 -4.00 6.65
C GLN A 510 -24.94 -2.64 6.89
N ILE A 511 -24.47 -1.58 6.21
CA ILE A 511 -25.12 -0.26 6.27
C ILE A 511 -26.54 -0.32 5.68
N TYR A 512 -26.75 -1.06 4.58
CA TYR A 512 -28.09 -1.29 4.03
C TYR A 512 -29.00 -2.01 5.03
N VAL A 513 -28.50 -3.02 5.74
CA VAL A 513 -29.25 -3.72 6.80
C VAL A 513 -29.63 -2.77 7.92
N ALA A 514 -28.67 -1.98 8.43
CA ALA A 514 -28.91 -0.98 9.47
C ALA A 514 -29.94 0.06 9.03
N GLY A 515 -29.91 0.48 7.77
CA GLY A 515 -30.84 1.39 7.14
C GLY A 515 -32.16 0.75 6.69
N LYS A 516 -32.41 -0.53 7.00
CA LYS A 516 -33.60 -1.30 6.60
C LYS A 516 -33.83 -1.34 5.08
N LYS A 517 -32.77 -1.20 4.29
CA LYS A 517 -32.79 -1.31 2.81
C LYS A 517 -32.58 -2.76 2.40
N TRP A 518 -33.55 -3.61 2.73
CA TRP A 518 -33.44 -5.06 2.68
C TRP A 518 -33.14 -5.61 1.30
N ASP A 519 -33.76 -5.07 0.24
CA ASP A 519 -33.57 -5.54 -1.13
C ASP A 519 -32.14 -5.27 -1.62
N LEU A 520 -31.60 -4.07 -1.33
CA LEU A 520 -30.23 -3.70 -1.68
C LEU A 520 -29.21 -4.56 -0.90
N ALA A 521 -29.48 -4.82 0.38
CA ALA A 521 -28.64 -5.68 1.19
C ALA A 521 -28.63 -7.12 0.61
N ARG A 522 -29.80 -7.66 0.25
CA ARG A 522 -29.94 -8.99 -0.33
C ARG A 522 -29.20 -9.11 -1.67
N GLU A 523 -29.39 -8.15 -2.55
CA GLU A 523 -28.72 -8.12 -3.85
C GLU A 523 -27.19 -8.13 -3.67
N LEU A 524 -26.68 -7.25 -2.80
CA LEU A 524 -25.24 -7.11 -2.56
C LEU A 524 -24.63 -8.36 -1.93
N PHE A 525 -25.26 -8.92 -0.89
CA PHE A 525 -24.76 -10.15 -0.25
C PHE A 525 -24.88 -11.37 -1.18
N THR A 526 -25.89 -11.43 -2.08
CA THR A 526 -25.99 -12.48 -3.09
C THR A 526 -24.82 -12.41 -4.07
N ARG A 527 -24.43 -11.21 -4.49
CA ARG A 527 -23.27 -10.99 -5.35
C ARG A 527 -21.96 -11.38 -4.64
N LEU A 528 -21.77 -10.95 -3.38
CA LEU A 528 -20.59 -11.29 -2.60
C LEU A 528 -20.47 -12.80 -2.33
N LYS A 529 -21.59 -13.48 -2.05
CA LYS A 529 -21.63 -14.96 -1.89
C LYS A 529 -21.14 -15.69 -3.14
N ALA A 530 -21.39 -15.15 -4.32
CA ALA A 530 -20.94 -15.72 -5.58
C ALA A 530 -19.50 -15.33 -5.95
N GLY A 531 -18.88 -14.42 -5.20
CA GLY A 531 -17.51 -13.91 -5.42
C GLY A 531 -16.42 -14.95 -5.16
N PRO A 532 -15.19 -14.66 -5.59
CA PRO A 532 -14.02 -15.55 -5.41
C PRO A 532 -13.49 -15.58 -3.97
N ASP A 533 -13.66 -14.51 -3.19
CA ASP A 533 -13.22 -14.43 -1.81
C ASP A 533 -14.04 -15.35 -0.91
N LYS A 534 -13.43 -16.43 -0.44
CA LYS A 534 -14.09 -17.48 0.37
C LYS A 534 -14.61 -16.96 1.71
N ALA A 535 -13.85 -16.07 2.35
CA ALA A 535 -14.21 -15.52 3.66
C ALA A 535 -15.42 -14.57 3.53
N ALA A 536 -15.36 -13.65 2.56
CA ALA A 536 -16.46 -12.75 2.28
C ALA A 536 -17.72 -13.50 1.77
N ALA A 537 -17.54 -14.53 0.95
CA ALA A 537 -18.63 -15.37 0.48
C ALA A 537 -19.34 -16.12 1.63
N ALA A 538 -18.57 -16.67 2.59
CA ALA A 538 -19.11 -17.31 3.78
C ALA A 538 -19.84 -16.30 4.68
N ALA A 539 -19.24 -15.14 4.93
CA ALA A 539 -19.86 -14.06 5.70
C ALA A 539 -21.15 -13.54 5.04
N ALA A 540 -21.12 -13.34 3.71
CA ALA A 540 -22.31 -12.91 2.96
C ALA A 540 -23.43 -13.96 2.97
N LYS A 541 -23.08 -15.26 2.87
CA LYS A 541 -24.04 -16.34 3.03
C LYS A 541 -24.73 -16.26 4.37
N GLN A 542 -23.98 -16.05 5.43
CA GLN A 542 -24.51 -15.91 6.78
C GLN A 542 -25.44 -14.72 6.92
N GLN A 543 -25.04 -13.55 6.36
CA GLN A 543 -25.92 -12.37 6.38
C GLN A 543 -27.26 -12.62 5.63
N LEU A 544 -27.22 -13.33 4.52
CA LEU A 544 -28.44 -13.71 3.78
C LEU A 544 -29.37 -14.62 4.58
N GLU A 545 -28.83 -15.58 5.31
CA GLU A 545 -29.61 -16.47 6.19
C GLU A 545 -30.28 -15.70 7.35
N ASP A 546 -29.58 -14.68 7.89
CA ASP A 546 -30.08 -13.86 8.99
C ASP A 546 -31.09 -12.80 8.52
N LEU A 547 -31.04 -12.40 7.24
CA LEU A 547 -31.75 -11.25 6.71
C LEU A 547 -33.27 -11.35 6.84
N ASP A 548 -33.84 -12.52 6.57
CA ASP A 548 -35.27 -12.77 6.65
C ASP A 548 -35.78 -12.65 8.11
N THR A 549 -35.01 -13.18 9.05
CA THR A 549 -35.32 -13.08 10.48
C THR A 549 -35.18 -11.64 10.98
N LEU A 550 -34.12 -10.95 10.56
CA LEU A 550 -33.93 -9.53 10.86
C LEU A 550 -35.06 -8.66 10.30
N GLN A 551 -35.46 -8.91 9.05
CA GLN A 551 -36.54 -8.16 8.41
C GLN A 551 -37.89 -8.39 9.09
N LYS A 552 -38.17 -9.63 9.52
CA LYS A 552 -39.45 -10.02 10.11
C LYS A 552 -39.56 -9.68 11.59
N TYR A 553 -38.49 -9.91 12.35
CA TYR A 553 -38.53 -9.84 13.81
C TYR A 553 -37.64 -8.74 14.41
N GLY A 554 -36.81 -8.08 13.62
CA GLY A 554 -35.88 -7.02 14.09
C GLY A 554 -34.72 -7.52 14.92
N VAL A 555 -34.54 -8.85 15.04
CA VAL A 555 -33.48 -9.51 15.83
C VAL A 555 -32.74 -10.53 15.00
N ARG A 556 -31.45 -10.73 15.30
CA ARG A 556 -30.67 -11.79 14.66
C ARG A 556 -31.01 -13.14 15.29
N PRO A 557 -31.03 -14.24 14.52
CA PRO A 557 -31.20 -15.57 15.07
C PRO A 557 -30.09 -15.87 16.10
N GLN A 558 -30.46 -16.39 17.29
CA GLN A 558 -29.47 -16.94 18.21
C GLN A 558 -29.01 -18.31 17.70
N ARG A 559 -27.72 -18.47 17.49
CA ARG A 559 -27.13 -19.75 17.11
C ARG A 559 -26.64 -20.47 18.37
N THR A 560 -27.10 -21.69 18.56
CA THR A 560 -26.58 -22.58 19.62
C THR A 560 -25.16 -22.95 19.27
N GLY A 561 -24.19 -22.40 19.98
CA GLY A 561 -22.73 -22.62 19.78
C GLY A 561 -21.88 -21.37 19.81
N GLU A 562 -22.48 -20.18 19.85
CA GLU A 562 -21.75 -18.90 19.87
C GLU A 562 -21.48 -18.35 21.30
N ASN A 563 -21.20 -19.21 22.26
CA ASN A 563 -20.82 -18.68 23.57
C ASN A 563 -19.34 -18.29 23.66
N GLU A 564 -18.52 -18.53 22.61
CA GLU A 564 -17.10 -18.15 22.61
C GLU A 564 -16.57 -17.91 21.19
N ALA A 565 -17.06 -16.85 20.52
CA ALA A 565 -16.26 -16.15 19.53
C ALA A 565 -16.85 -14.74 19.32
N PRO A 566 -16.10 -13.67 19.55
CA PRO A 566 -16.57 -12.34 19.21
C PRO A 566 -16.78 -12.30 17.69
N ALA A 567 -17.97 -11.83 17.27
CA ALA A 567 -18.26 -11.49 15.88
C ALA A 567 -17.34 -10.32 15.47
N GLY A 568 -16.15 -10.64 15.05
CA GLY A 568 -15.06 -9.73 14.73
C GLY A 568 -13.93 -10.40 13.97
N ALA A 569 -14.15 -11.64 13.51
CA ALA A 569 -13.17 -12.32 12.65
C ALA A 569 -13.54 -12.15 11.17
N ALA A 570 -13.59 -10.90 10.71
CA ALA A 570 -13.60 -10.56 9.30
C ALA A 570 -12.93 -9.21 9.11
N SER A 571 -11.68 -9.11 9.51
CA SER A 571 -10.79 -8.04 9.08
C SER A 571 -9.35 -8.51 9.17
N THR A 572 -9.01 -9.47 8.32
CA THR A 572 -7.68 -9.49 7.73
C THR A 572 -7.84 -8.84 6.36
N PRO A 573 -7.10 -7.77 6.05
CA PRO A 573 -7.11 -7.22 4.72
C PRO A 573 -6.59 -8.30 3.80
N SER A 574 -7.45 -8.80 2.91
CA SER A 574 -7.05 -9.55 1.74
C SER A 574 -6.36 -8.58 0.79
N ALA A 575 -5.13 -8.25 1.06
CA ALA A 575 -4.18 -7.90 0.03
C ALA A 575 -3.87 -9.20 -0.70
N GLY A 576 -3.97 -9.17 -2.02
CA GLY A 576 -3.81 -10.33 -2.89
C GLY A 576 -2.67 -11.26 -2.47
N ALA A 577 -3.00 -12.50 -2.52
CA ALA A 577 -2.22 -13.71 -2.39
C ALA A 577 -0.69 -13.57 -2.25
N ALA A 578 -0.21 -13.88 -1.06
CA ALA A 578 1.04 -14.60 -0.92
C ALA A 578 0.89 -15.54 0.27
N SER A 579 0.82 -16.78 -0.07
CA SER A 579 0.93 -18.04 0.62
C SER A 579 1.74 -18.05 1.91
N ALA A 580 1.28 -18.74 2.92
CA ALA A 580 1.67 -19.98 3.57
C ALA A 580 1.55 -19.88 5.07
N ALA A 581 0.65 -20.61 5.62
CA ALA A 581 0.66 -21.89 6.29
C ALA A 581 1.50 -21.99 7.58
N ALA A 582 0.75 -22.50 8.58
CA ALA A 582 1.09 -23.41 9.67
C ALA A 582 1.57 -22.78 10.98
N ALA A 583 0.72 -22.83 11.99
CA ALA A 583 0.46 -23.82 13.02
C ALA A 583 1.48 -23.85 14.15
N SER A 584 1.06 -23.63 15.30
CA SER A 584 0.67 -24.43 16.49
C SER A 584 1.00 -23.67 17.76
N GLN A 585 0.00 -23.53 18.59
CA GLN A 585 -0.27 -24.09 19.92
C GLN A 585 0.90 -24.07 20.94
N ASN A 586 0.72 -23.48 22.02
CA ASN A 586 0.27 -23.84 23.38
C ASN A 586 0.75 -22.79 24.37
N ASP A 587 -0.16 -22.28 25.12
CA ASP A 587 -0.58 -22.59 26.50
C ASP A 587 0.35 -22.14 27.62
N GLU A 588 -0.35 -21.53 28.53
CA GLU A 588 -0.40 -21.54 30.01
C GLU A 588 0.44 -20.47 30.71
N ASP A 589 -0.24 -19.65 31.38
CA ASP A 589 -0.73 -19.50 32.74
C ASP A 589 0.06 -18.54 33.64
N GLU A 590 -0.78 -17.73 34.30
CA GLU A 590 -0.87 -17.34 35.71
C GLU A 590 -0.07 -16.15 36.28
N ASP A 591 -0.88 -15.25 36.80
CA ASP A 591 -1.03 -14.68 38.13
C ASP A 591 -0.30 -13.40 38.53
N GLU A 592 -1.23 -12.45 38.87
CA GLU A 592 -1.28 -11.53 40.01
C GLU A 592 0.02 -10.87 40.56
N ASP A 593 0.06 -9.56 40.64
CA ASP A 593 -0.26 -8.89 41.91
C ASP A 593 -0.13 -7.35 41.83
N THR A 594 -0.96 -6.72 42.59
CA THR A 594 -1.25 -5.31 42.79
C THR A 594 -0.20 -4.53 43.56
N ALA A 595 0.07 -3.28 43.16
CA ALA A 595 0.23 -2.15 44.10
C ALA A 595 0.28 -0.77 43.42
N PRO A 596 -0.21 0.30 44.04
CA PRO A 596 -0.48 1.59 43.42
C PRO A 596 0.76 2.50 43.38
N LYS A 597 0.90 3.27 42.28
CA LYS A 597 1.91 4.34 42.13
C LYS A 597 1.33 5.74 42.34
N PRO A 598 2.15 6.65 42.86
CA PRO A 598 1.72 8.02 43.17
C PRO A 598 1.60 8.91 41.95
N ALA A 599 0.70 9.87 42.05
CA ALA A 599 0.35 10.87 41.03
C ALA A 599 1.49 11.84 40.73
N VAL A 600 1.74 12.08 39.44
CA VAL A 600 2.61 13.14 38.91
C VAL A 600 1.71 14.24 38.29
N PRO A 601 2.02 15.54 38.43
CA PRO A 601 1.14 16.61 37.97
C PRO A 601 1.13 16.76 36.46
N LYS A 602 -0.09 16.98 35.92
CA LYS A 602 -0.38 17.10 34.48
C LYS A 602 0.00 18.46 33.91
N PRO A 603 0.61 18.53 32.71
CA PRO A 603 0.53 19.75 31.86
C PRO A 603 -0.78 19.75 31.10
N GLY A 604 -1.41 20.90 31.03
CA GLY A 604 -2.57 21.31 30.23
C GLY A 604 -3.51 20.22 29.72
N THR A 605 -4.51 19.86 30.51
CA THR A 605 -5.56 18.94 30.12
C THR A 605 -6.37 19.53 28.97
N ILE A 606 -6.26 18.96 27.78
CA ILE A 606 -7.31 19.08 26.77
C ILE A 606 -8.51 18.31 27.35
N GLU A 607 -9.58 19.02 27.70
CA GLU A 607 -10.81 18.41 28.20
C GLU A 607 -11.31 17.36 27.19
N PRO A 608 -11.75 16.18 27.66
CA PRO A 608 -12.23 15.11 26.78
C PRO A 608 -13.45 15.59 26.00
N MET A 609 -13.51 15.20 24.72
CA MET A 609 -14.64 15.53 23.87
C MET A 609 -15.90 14.84 24.35
N GLN A 610 -17.01 15.58 24.43
CA GLN A 610 -18.31 15.11 24.85
C GLN A 610 -19.29 15.08 23.69
N PHE A 611 -20.21 14.13 23.73
CA PHE A 611 -21.25 13.95 22.74
C PHE A 611 -22.62 14.37 23.32
N LEU A 612 -23.42 15.07 22.52
CA LEU A 612 -24.74 15.54 22.91
C LEU A 612 -25.75 15.36 21.78
N LYS A 613 -26.89 14.73 22.05
CA LYS A 613 -28.05 14.73 21.15
C LYS A 613 -29.07 15.73 21.63
N GLY A 614 -29.57 16.54 20.71
CA GLY A 614 -30.56 17.56 21.08
C GLY A 614 -31.20 18.22 19.87
N LYS A 615 -31.85 19.36 20.17
CA LYS A 615 -32.52 20.18 19.17
C LYS A 615 -31.93 21.59 19.22
N ILE A 616 -31.55 22.16 18.08
CA ILE A 616 -31.11 23.54 18.00
C ILE A 616 -32.31 24.44 18.32
N VAL A 617 -32.17 25.25 19.35
CA VAL A 617 -33.18 26.26 19.71
C VAL A 617 -32.85 27.66 19.20
N GLY A 618 -31.58 27.88 18.82
CA GLY A 618 -31.13 29.12 18.20
C GLY A 618 -29.64 29.17 17.99
N SER A 619 -29.22 30.03 17.09
CA SER A 619 -27.79 30.28 16.78
C SER A 619 -27.55 31.79 16.77
N ASP A 620 -26.53 32.23 17.49
CA ASP A 620 -26.05 33.62 17.50
C ASP A 620 -24.75 33.74 16.71
N CYS A 621 -24.82 34.38 15.56
CA CYS A 621 -23.68 34.63 14.66
C CYS A 621 -23.33 36.13 14.57
N SER A 622 -23.73 36.91 15.53
CA SER A 622 -23.51 38.38 15.56
C SER A 622 -22.02 38.75 15.54
N LYS A 623 -21.15 37.82 15.91
CA LYS A 623 -19.67 37.97 15.93
C LYS A 623 -18.98 37.12 14.86
N ALA A 624 -19.55 37.06 13.65
CA ALA A 624 -18.96 36.29 12.57
C ALA A 624 -17.43 36.55 12.39
N PRO A 625 -16.59 35.52 12.15
CA PRO A 625 -16.94 34.12 11.87
C PRO A 625 -17.28 33.26 13.09
N ALA A 626 -17.18 33.77 14.31
CA ALA A 626 -17.54 33.03 15.51
C ALA A 626 -19.06 32.92 15.65
N ALA A 627 -19.54 31.79 16.18
CA ALA A 627 -20.95 31.58 16.46
C ALA A 627 -21.17 30.85 17.80
N THR A 628 -22.36 31.03 18.38
CA THR A 628 -22.83 30.29 19.55
C THR A 628 -24.07 29.53 19.17
N VAL A 629 -24.06 28.23 19.26
CA VAL A 629 -25.20 27.35 18.97
C VAL A 629 -25.83 26.91 20.29
N THR A 630 -27.12 27.17 20.46
CA THR A 630 -27.86 26.77 21.64
C THR A 630 -28.63 25.49 21.34
N ILE A 631 -28.40 24.44 22.13
CA ILE A 631 -28.96 23.11 21.93
C ILE A 631 -29.72 22.68 23.18
N LEU A 632 -30.96 22.26 22.99
CA LEU A 632 -31.80 21.67 24.03
C LEU A 632 -31.67 20.13 23.96
N SER A 633 -31.18 19.53 25.03
CA SER A 633 -31.09 18.07 25.21
C SER A 633 -31.88 17.67 26.46
N GLY A 634 -32.98 16.99 26.27
CA GLY A 634 -33.93 16.72 27.34
C GLY A 634 -34.48 18.02 27.95
N MET A 635 -34.22 18.26 29.22
CA MET A 635 -34.60 19.50 29.94
C MET A 635 -33.42 20.48 30.11
N THR A 636 -32.26 20.18 29.56
CA THR A 636 -31.04 20.98 29.74
C THR A 636 -30.66 21.70 28.45
N THR A 637 -30.32 22.98 28.57
CA THR A 637 -29.87 23.82 27.48
C THR A 637 -28.34 23.93 27.53
N TYR A 638 -27.70 23.69 26.41
CA TYR A 638 -26.25 23.81 26.21
C TYR A 638 -25.93 24.97 25.27
N LYS A 639 -24.92 25.76 25.62
CA LYS A 639 -24.38 26.84 24.77
C LYS A 639 -23.01 26.42 24.25
N LEU A 640 -22.92 26.12 22.97
CA LEU A 640 -21.71 25.65 22.34
C LEU A 640 -21.14 26.70 21.38
N HIS A 641 -19.87 27.05 21.56
CA HIS A 641 -19.19 28.11 20.82
C HIS A 641 -18.32 27.52 19.75
N THR A 642 -18.26 28.12 18.58
CA THR A 642 -17.25 27.85 17.56
C THR A 642 -16.52 29.13 17.17
N SER A 643 -15.23 29.07 16.94
CA SER A 643 -14.42 30.20 16.49
C SER A 643 -14.68 30.58 15.03
N ASP A 644 -15.09 29.62 14.21
CA ASP A 644 -15.48 29.81 12.82
C ASP A 644 -16.56 28.81 12.40
N TYR A 645 -17.77 29.28 12.28
CA TYR A 645 -18.91 28.43 11.90
C TYR A 645 -18.87 28.00 10.42
N LYS A 646 -18.07 28.67 9.56
CA LYS A 646 -17.90 28.29 8.16
C LYS A 646 -16.98 27.09 8.01
N SER A 647 -16.04 26.91 8.94
CA SER A 647 -15.15 25.77 9.02
C SER A 647 -15.68 24.66 9.92
N LEU A 648 -16.86 24.87 10.56
CA LEU A 648 -17.48 23.87 11.42
C LEU A 648 -17.81 22.61 10.62
N LEU A 649 -17.38 21.46 11.15
CA LEU A 649 -17.70 20.17 10.56
C LEU A 649 -19.19 19.89 10.69
N VAL A 650 -19.90 19.98 9.58
CA VAL A 650 -21.31 19.58 9.48
C VAL A 650 -21.38 18.22 8.83
N ILE A 651 -22.03 17.28 9.51
CA ILE A 651 -22.29 15.92 9.02
C ILE A 651 -23.76 15.89 8.60
N GLY A 652 -23.99 15.80 7.29
CA GLY A 652 -25.31 15.88 6.66
C GLY A 652 -25.24 16.62 5.33
N ASP A 653 -26.38 16.89 4.71
CA ASP A 653 -26.46 17.39 3.33
C ASP A 653 -26.17 18.90 3.16
N GLU A 654 -26.02 19.67 4.25
CA GLU A 654 -25.93 21.14 4.19
C GLU A 654 -24.79 21.68 5.09
N GLN A 655 -24.22 22.81 4.70
CA GLN A 655 -23.33 23.60 5.57
C GLN A 655 -24.10 24.21 6.72
N PHE A 656 -23.43 24.47 7.86
CA PHE A 656 -24.07 25.15 9.00
C PHE A 656 -24.60 26.52 8.58
N SER A 657 -25.86 26.78 8.92
CA SER A 657 -26.51 28.07 8.74
C SER A 657 -26.94 28.65 10.08
N CYS A 658 -26.69 29.94 10.25
CA CYS A 658 -27.14 30.69 11.43
C CYS A 658 -28.67 30.77 11.57
N GLU A 659 -29.41 30.41 10.53
CA GLU A 659 -30.87 30.35 10.53
C GLU A 659 -31.42 29.02 11.05
N TRP A 660 -30.53 28.05 11.35
CA TRP A 660 -30.98 26.76 11.86
C TRP A 660 -31.69 26.89 13.19
N LYS A 661 -32.94 26.51 13.18
CA LYS A 661 -33.79 26.46 14.34
C LYS A 661 -34.66 25.22 14.25
N ASP A 662 -34.96 24.62 15.39
CA ASP A 662 -35.81 23.44 15.51
C ASP A 662 -35.29 22.16 14.85
N ARG A 663 -34.06 22.16 14.39
CA ARG A 663 -33.38 20.95 13.83
C ARG A 663 -32.90 20.00 14.93
N ARG A 664 -33.08 18.70 14.72
CA ARG A 664 -32.49 17.66 15.57
C ARG A 664 -31.05 17.46 15.13
N VAL A 665 -30.16 17.45 16.11
CA VAL A 665 -28.69 17.33 15.86
C VAL A 665 -28.04 16.45 16.90
N SER A 666 -26.93 15.82 16.46
CA SER A 666 -25.92 15.27 17.35
C SER A 666 -24.67 16.13 17.25
N VAL A 667 -24.08 16.49 18.36
CA VAL A 667 -22.89 17.36 18.37
C VAL A 667 -21.79 16.78 19.21
N ASN A 668 -20.54 17.02 18.76
CA ASN A 668 -19.34 16.81 19.56
C ASN A 668 -18.84 18.17 20.03
N TYR A 669 -18.52 18.27 21.31
CA TYR A 669 -18.05 19.51 21.92
C TYR A 669 -17.04 19.22 23.04
N ARG A 670 -16.18 20.19 23.34
CA ARG A 670 -15.30 20.18 24.51
C ARG A 670 -15.96 21.03 25.62
N ALA A 671 -16.14 20.44 26.78
CA ALA A 671 -16.71 21.17 27.89
C ALA A 671 -15.73 22.23 28.39
N VAL A 672 -16.21 23.48 28.51
CA VAL A 672 -15.44 24.59 29.11
C VAL A 672 -16.08 24.97 30.47
N GLY A 673 -17.34 24.60 30.69
CA GLY A 673 -18.08 24.86 31.90
C GLY A 673 -19.36 24.04 31.99
N LYS A 674 -20.16 24.28 33.01
CA LYS A 674 -21.42 23.57 33.18
C LYS A 674 -22.41 24.01 32.08
N ASN A 675 -22.68 23.10 31.15
CA ASN A 675 -23.57 23.30 29.98
C ASN A 675 -23.00 24.31 28.93
N GLU A 676 -21.69 24.54 28.93
CA GLU A 676 -20.99 25.39 27.96
C GLU A 676 -19.77 24.64 27.44
N GLY A 677 -19.45 24.81 26.14
CA GLY A 677 -18.34 24.15 25.52
C GLY A 677 -17.97 24.69 24.14
N GLU A 678 -16.84 24.24 23.62
CA GLU A 678 -16.41 24.49 22.26
C GLU A 678 -17.05 23.46 21.32
N LEU A 679 -17.84 23.92 20.35
CA LEU A 679 -18.47 23.08 19.35
C LEU A 679 -17.44 22.62 18.31
N VAL A 680 -17.30 21.33 18.16
CA VAL A 680 -16.31 20.72 17.26
C VAL A 680 -16.97 20.21 15.99
N SER A 681 -18.12 19.54 16.11
CA SER A 681 -18.87 19.05 14.95
C SER A 681 -20.36 19.00 15.23
N ILE A 682 -21.16 19.07 14.18
CA ILE A 682 -22.62 18.99 14.24
C ILE A 682 -23.13 18.06 13.15
N GLU A 683 -23.97 17.11 13.51
CA GLU A 683 -24.65 16.19 12.61
C GLU A 683 -26.16 16.48 12.63
N THR A 684 -26.75 16.63 11.44
CA THR A 684 -28.19 16.87 11.27
C THR A 684 -28.93 15.56 11.04
N HIS A 685 -30.13 15.44 11.66
CA HIS A 685 -31.00 14.25 11.57
C HIS A 685 -32.33 14.57 10.90
#